data_ba0339522ce0979c5e6ab056a4181591
#
_entry.id   ba0339522ce0979c5e6ab056a4181591
#
_cell.length_a   1.000
_cell.length_b   1.000
_cell.length_c   1.000
_cell.angle_alpha   90.00
_cell.angle_beta   90.00
_cell.angle_gamma   90.00
#
_symmetry.space_group_name_H-M   'P 1'
#
loop_
_entity.id
_entity.type
_entity.pdbx_description
1 polymer ?
#
loop_
_entity_poly.entity_id
_entity_poly.type
_entity_poly.pdbx_seq_one_letter_code
_entity_poly.pdbx_strand_id
1 'polypeptide(L)'
;MQNLKRITLSLILILTNNFLSSDSFKYNSYNNHGVVGLVNMPTARFFNSSVHGVTFYDGTPDQKVTLSSNPYDWLEASFFYTNIQGKPYPGYEYQDYKDKGFNFKIRLKKEGILPALAIGINDIAGTGLYGSEYIVASYGTGNLDLHFGLGWGAYNGSKYKFKNPLGYIDERFNERGQIEDGFEGTGSFTPGRYFSDQDASPFFGISYLLKDNLLLKIEHDTTLTSGDIEYDIPESQYSLSLDFISNRNFNLGLSFERGNTVSFRFSYKNNPSSSLKKYKYQPAKINESADNYKKLIKNLEKNGIGVNKIIETSDALGLELTQSIHPNLDVIEEIIFAASSDSDINKNIKTDLKIADLLVVSEIDESFSDESRLIYEREKTSKLTSTNNFIFRPFLASREEFFKGAILFENNFEYVIKDNLLFSSNLKYSIVDNFDDLRFPPLNVFPAQVRSDVKEYLKRIDDGIKIGRAQFDYHITPKKNNHFMFTAGILEEMFSGIGFEYLFFKPKENYAFGFEVFDVKKRDYDMRFGSLDYRNTTGSVNFYYRNYNLIPFDMEISYGEYLAGDKGFTLQLSRSFINGVEYGIFASKTDVSSEQFGEGSFDKGIYFNIPIFGSLVNYSWRPLTKDPGAKLIRRNTLHDLLMKFRPIN
;
A
#
# COMPACT_ATOMS: atom_id res chain seq x y z
N MET A 1 20.11 -37.43 39.90
CA MET A 1 21.08 -36.57 39.18
C MET A 1 21.74 -37.23 37.97
N GLN A 2 22.16 -38.48 37.99
CA GLN A 2 22.76 -39.14 36.78
C GLN A 2 21.80 -39.35 35.63
N ASN A 3 20.53 -39.65 35.86
CA ASN A 3 19.52 -39.80 34.80
C ASN A 3 19.15 -38.48 34.13
N LEU A 4 19.14 -37.37 34.86
CA LEU A 4 18.88 -36.04 34.31
C LEU A 4 20.01 -35.58 33.37
N LYS A 5 21.28 -35.86 33.75
CA LYS A 5 22.46 -35.58 32.90
C LYS A 5 22.45 -36.43 31.60
N ARG A 6 22.00 -37.69 31.68
CA ARG A 6 21.88 -38.55 30.48
C ARG A 6 20.77 -38.09 29.52
N ILE A 7 19.64 -37.64 30.06
CA ILE A 7 18.53 -37.07 29.24
C ILE A 7 18.98 -35.76 28.60
N THR A 8 19.68 -34.91 29.35
CA THR A 8 20.20 -33.63 28.79
C THR A 8 21.28 -33.87 27.74
N LEU A 9 22.17 -34.85 27.94
CA LEU A 9 23.20 -35.21 26.95
C LEU A 9 22.62 -35.86 25.71
N SER A 10 21.58 -36.69 25.84
CA SER A 10 20.85 -37.29 24.70
C SER A 10 20.07 -36.26 23.94
N LEU A 11 19.44 -35.27 24.59
CA LEU A 11 18.79 -34.14 23.94
C LEU A 11 19.82 -33.26 23.19
N ILE A 12 20.96 -33.00 23.74
CA ILE A 12 22.05 -32.24 23.11
C ILE A 12 22.61 -33.01 21.92
N LEU A 13 22.79 -34.33 22.00
CA LEU A 13 23.27 -35.17 20.89
C LEU A 13 22.24 -35.34 19.77
N ILE A 14 20.94 -35.37 20.08
CA ILE A 14 19.86 -35.38 19.08
C ILE A 14 19.78 -34.00 18.40
N LEU A 15 20.00 -32.93 19.12
CA LEU A 15 20.06 -31.58 18.57
C LEU A 15 21.29 -31.38 17.67
N THR A 16 22.48 -31.92 18.06
CA THR A 16 23.72 -31.69 17.27
C THR A 16 23.82 -32.49 15.99
N ASN A 17 23.17 -33.63 15.85
CA ASN A 17 23.18 -34.43 14.61
C ASN A 17 22.26 -33.91 13.50
N ASN A 18 21.28 -33.06 13.81
CA ASN A 18 20.38 -32.43 12.85
C ASN A 18 20.82 -31.01 12.40
N PHE A 19 21.91 -30.48 12.95
CA PHE A 19 22.37 -29.11 12.69
C PHE A 19 23.17 -28.92 11.39
N LEU A 20 23.39 -29.97 10.58
CA LEU A 20 24.25 -29.92 9.40
C LEU A 20 23.52 -29.69 8.06
N SER A 21 22.21 -29.56 8.08
CA SER A 21 21.43 -29.21 6.89
C SER A 21 20.37 -28.17 7.27
N SER A 22 20.66 -26.92 7.04
CA SER A 22 19.68 -25.83 7.24
C SER A 22 18.68 -25.77 6.09
N ASP A 23 17.71 -26.70 6.10
CA ASP A 23 16.46 -26.41 5.40
C ASP A 23 15.69 -25.44 6.28
N SER A 24 15.77 -24.15 5.93
CA SER A 24 15.03 -23.11 6.62
C SER A 24 13.55 -23.45 6.66
N PHE A 25 12.93 -23.32 7.84
CA PHE A 25 11.50 -23.57 8.04
C PHE A 25 10.67 -22.75 7.01
N LYS A 26 9.84 -23.42 6.22
CA LYS A 26 9.16 -22.83 5.06
C LYS A 26 7.75 -22.33 5.34
N TYR A 27 7.18 -22.63 6.52
CA TYR A 27 5.78 -22.43 6.83
C TYR A 27 5.58 -21.25 7.80
N ASN A 28 5.44 -20.06 7.23
CA ASN A 28 5.15 -18.86 8.01
C ASN A 28 3.65 -18.55 7.96
N SER A 29 3.09 -18.10 9.07
CA SER A 29 1.71 -17.59 9.15
C SER A 29 1.69 -16.33 10.02
N TYR A 30 0.64 -15.52 9.84
CA TYR A 30 0.38 -14.40 10.72
C TYR A 30 -0.04 -14.89 12.11
N ASN A 31 0.28 -14.11 13.13
CA ASN A 31 -0.24 -14.26 14.48
C ASN A 31 -1.56 -13.48 14.65
N ASN A 32 -2.11 -13.43 15.86
CA ASN A 32 -3.37 -12.73 16.14
C ASN A 32 -3.27 -11.21 15.98
N HIS A 33 -2.06 -10.66 15.99
CA HIS A 33 -1.79 -9.25 15.70
C HIS A 33 -1.55 -8.96 14.21
N GLY A 34 -1.64 -9.98 13.35
CA GLY A 34 -1.46 -9.85 11.89
C GLY A 34 -0.02 -9.63 11.46
N VAL A 35 0.97 -9.91 12.29
CA VAL A 35 2.39 -9.97 11.94
C VAL A 35 2.86 -11.42 11.86
N VAL A 36 3.94 -11.71 11.12
CA VAL A 36 4.47 -13.08 11.11
C VAL A 36 4.96 -13.45 12.49
N GLY A 37 4.33 -14.50 13.08
CA GLY A 37 4.55 -14.84 14.47
C GLY A 37 3.95 -16.18 14.92
N LEU A 38 3.98 -16.40 16.24
CA LEU A 38 3.36 -17.52 16.93
C LEU A 38 1.85 -17.31 17.11
N VAL A 39 1.32 -17.37 18.32
CA VAL A 39 -0.09 -17.05 18.63
C VAL A 39 -0.24 -15.53 18.78
N ASN A 40 0.43 -14.95 19.78
CA ASN A 40 0.51 -13.51 20.04
C ASN A 40 1.94 -12.97 19.90
N MET A 41 2.95 -13.80 20.20
CA MET A 41 4.35 -13.38 20.18
C MET A 41 4.91 -13.35 18.75
N PRO A 42 5.81 -12.39 18.47
CA PRO A 42 6.47 -12.28 17.16
C PRO A 42 7.58 -13.32 16.99
N THR A 43 7.97 -13.55 15.72
CA THR A 43 9.14 -14.36 15.35
C THR A 43 10.10 -13.58 14.47
N ALA A 44 11.34 -14.08 14.28
CA ALA A 44 12.28 -13.52 13.31
C ALA A 44 12.00 -13.98 11.86
N ARG A 45 10.81 -14.51 11.60
CA ARG A 45 10.37 -14.94 10.29
C ARG A 45 9.70 -13.79 9.53
N PHE A 46 9.82 -13.83 8.19
CA PHE A 46 9.27 -12.86 7.27
C PHE A 46 8.69 -13.58 6.05
N PHE A 47 7.68 -12.98 5.45
CA PHE A 47 7.34 -13.30 4.07
C PHE A 47 8.34 -12.63 3.11
N ASN A 48 8.33 -13.05 1.84
CA ASN A 48 9.14 -12.41 0.81
C ASN A 48 8.64 -10.98 0.54
N SER A 49 9.49 -10.17 -0.09
CA SER A 49 9.08 -8.84 -0.54
C SER A 49 7.83 -8.91 -1.43
N SER A 50 7.04 -7.84 -1.42
CA SER A 50 5.75 -7.69 -2.08
C SER A 50 4.57 -8.52 -1.52
N VAL A 51 4.79 -9.40 -0.55
CA VAL A 51 3.67 -10.05 0.15
C VAL A 51 2.90 -9.03 0.96
N HIS A 52 1.60 -9.05 0.83
CA HIS A 52 0.66 -8.30 1.66
C HIS A 52 -0.46 -9.22 2.14
N GLY A 53 -1.08 -8.84 3.23
CA GLY A 53 -2.15 -9.63 3.82
C GLY A 53 -3.12 -8.81 4.64
N VAL A 54 -4.26 -9.40 4.89
CA VAL A 54 -5.26 -8.93 5.85
C VAL A 54 -5.51 -10.03 6.86
N THR A 55 -5.56 -9.66 8.12
CA THR A 55 -5.86 -10.59 9.23
C THR A 55 -7.06 -10.05 9.99
N PHE A 56 -8.05 -10.90 10.20
CA PHE A 56 -9.17 -10.70 11.09
C PHE A 56 -8.98 -11.60 12.30
N TYR A 57 -9.02 -11.02 13.45
CA TYR A 57 -8.90 -11.72 14.73
C TYR A 57 -10.11 -11.39 15.61
N ASP A 58 -10.69 -12.41 16.20
CA ASP A 58 -11.78 -12.30 17.16
C ASP A 58 -11.44 -13.13 18.40
N GLY A 59 -11.21 -12.45 19.50
CA GLY A 59 -10.87 -12.99 20.81
C GLY A 59 -11.35 -12.07 21.92
N THR A 60 -10.96 -12.35 23.15
CA THR A 60 -11.34 -11.52 24.30
C THR A 60 -10.10 -10.84 24.87
N PRO A 61 -10.08 -9.51 25.04
CA PRO A 61 -11.16 -8.55 24.74
C PRO A 61 -11.15 -8.00 23.31
N ASP A 62 -10.20 -8.37 22.49
CA ASP A 62 -9.87 -7.71 21.22
C ASP A 62 -10.60 -8.31 20.02
N GLN A 63 -11.26 -7.45 19.25
CA GLN A 63 -11.57 -7.71 17.85
C GLN A 63 -10.66 -6.86 16.98
N LYS A 64 -9.87 -7.46 16.09
CA LYS A 64 -8.80 -6.75 15.39
C LYS A 64 -8.80 -7.03 13.89
N VAL A 65 -8.59 -5.99 13.10
CA VAL A 65 -8.26 -6.09 11.68
C VAL A 65 -6.87 -5.53 11.47
N THR A 66 -6.00 -6.31 10.85
CA THR A 66 -4.62 -5.88 10.56
C THR A 66 -4.33 -6.01 9.07
N LEU A 67 -3.79 -4.95 8.50
CA LEU A 67 -3.25 -4.92 7.15
C LEU A 67 -1.73 -5.01 7.24
N SER A 68 -1.14 -6.02 6.63
CA SER A 68 0.28 -6.31 6.72
C SER A 68 0.93 -6.30 5.35
N SER A 69 2.16 -5.85 5.29
CA SER A 69 2.94 -5.76 4.07
C SER A 69 4.42 -6.02 4.34
N ASN A 70 5.07 -6.70 3.40
CA ASN A 70 6.51 -6.81 3.33
C ASN A 70 7.03 -5.97 2.15
N PRO A 71 7.25 -4.65 2.32
CA PRO A 71 7.78 -3.80 1.26
C PRO A 71 9.13 -4.28 0.75
N TYR A 72 9.92 -4.85 1.65
CA TYR A 72 11.24 -5.42 1.39
C TYR A 72 11.39 -6.75 2.13
N ASP A 73 12.31 -7.59 1.70
CA ASP A 73 12.61 -8.87 2.37
C ASP A 73 13.01 -8.72 3.84
N TRP A 74 13.50 -7.55 4.21
CA TRP A 74 13.99 -7.24 5.56
C TRP A 74 13.02 -6.39 6.40
N LEU A 75 11.90 -5.92 5.83
CA LEU A 75 10.93 -5.05 6.49
C LEU A 75 9.53 -5.66 6.41
N GLU A 76 8.89 -5.81 7.55
CA GLU A 76 7.45 -6.05 7.69
C GLU A 76 6.83 -4.83 8.37
N ALA A 77 5.79 -4.29 7.78
CA ALA A 77 5.01 -3.18 8.31
C ALA A 77 3.54 -3.56 8.35
N SER A 78 2.83 -3.17 9.40
CA SER A 78 1.39 -3.38 9.48
C SER A 78 0.67 -2.20 10.11
N PHE A 79 -0.59 -2.05 9.72
CA PHE A 79 -1.55 -1.15 10.34
C PHE A 79 -2.65 -1.99 10.96
N PHE A 80 -2.97 -1.76 12.22
CA PHE A 80 -4.09 -2.42 12.88
C PHE A 80 -5.16 -1.44 13.31
N TYR A 81 -6.37 -1.96 13.36
CA TYR A 81 -7.52 -1.33 13.98
C TYR A 81 -8.18 -2.37 14.89
N THR A 82 -8.38 -2.03 16.15
CA THR A 82 -8.94 -2.93 17.15
C THR A 82 -10.12 -2.29 17.88
N ASN A 83 -11.09 -3.09 18.21
CA ASN A 83 -12.17 -2.80 19.15
C ASN A 83 -11.90 -3.59 20.43
N ILE A 84 -11.87 -2.89 21.57
CA ILE A 84 -11.67 -3.49 22.89
C ILE A 84 -13.04 -3.63 23.50
N GLN A 85 -13.62 -4.81 23.37
CA GLN A 85 -14.97 -5.12 23.84
C GLN A 85 -15.11 -4.85 25.33
N GLY A 86 -16.18 -4.14 25.70
CA GLY A 86 -16.54 -3.84 27.06
C GLY A 86 -15.66 -2.79 27.78
N LYS A 87 -14.67 -2.20 27.12
CA LYS A 87 -13.99 -1.01 27.61
C LYS A 87 -14.70 0.22 27.07
N PRO A 88 -15.42 1.00 27.90
CA PRO A 88 -16.12 2.17 27.42
C PRO A 88 -15.14 3.26 26.96
N TYR A 89 -15.49 3.98 25.91
CA TYR A 89 -14.74 5.15 25.47
C TYR A 89 -14.99 6.31 26.46
N PRO A 90 -13.94 7.02 26.91
CA PRO A 90 -14.11 8.12 27.88
C PRO A 90 -15.13 9.15 27.41
N GLY A 91 -16.17 9.37 28.22
CA GLY A 91 -17.26 10.30 27.91
C GLY A 91 -18.39 9.74 27.02
N TYR A 92 -18.30 8.46 26.61
CA TYR A 92 -19.31 7.81 25.73
C TYR A 92 -19.51 6.36 26.18
N GLU A 93 -20.29 6.11 27.20
CA GLU A 93 -20.48 4.79 27.84
C GLU A 93 -21.09 3.70 26.93
N TYR A 94 -21.73 4.08 25.83
CA TYR A 94 -22.35 3.18 24.86
C TYR A 94 -21.42 2.82 23.68
N GLN A 95 -20.15 3.24 23.72
CA GLN A 95 -19.16 2.98 22.68
C GLN A 95 -17.97 2.26 23.29
N ASP A 96 -17.61 1.09 22.73
CA ASP A 96 -16.37 0.40 23.07
C ASP A 96 -15.14 1.23 22.68
N TYR A 97 -14.07 1.08 23.44
CA TYR A 97 -12.80 1.71 23.14
C TYR A 97 -12.20 1.13 21.87
N LYS A 98 -11.76 1.97 20.97
CA LYS A 98 -11.17 1.60 19.70
C LYS A 98 -9.77 2.17 19.59
N ASP A 99 -8.86 1.36 19.10
CA ASP A 99 -7.47 1.74 18.93
C ASP A 99 -6.96 1.43 17.52
N LYS A 100 -5.95 2.16 17.10
CA LYS A 100 -5.27 1.99 15.83
C LYS A 100 -3.79 2.31 16.00
N GLY A 101 -2.94 1.57 15.34
CA GLY A 101 -1.51 1.80 15.40
C GLY A 101 -0.78 1.14 14.25
N PHE A 102 0.53 1.37 14.23
CA PHE A 102 1.42 0.81 13.23
C PHE A 102 2.46 -0.07 13.90
N ASN A 103 2.79 -1.19 13.28
CA ASN A 103 3.83 -2.09 13.73
C ASN A 103 4.91 -2.17 12.66
N PHE A 104 6.16 -2.23 13.11
CA PHE A 104 7.31 -2.41 12.23
C PHE A 104 8.21 -3.51 12.79
N LYS A 105 8.66 -4.40 11.90
CA LYS A 105 9.63 -5.45 12.21
C LYS A 105 10.73 -5.43 11.15
N ILE A 106 11.98 -5.39 11.61
CA ILE A 106 13.17 -5.31 10.78
C ILE A 106 14.01 -6.57 10.99
N ARG A 107 14.38 -7.21 9.90
CA ARG A 107 15.32 -8.33 9.90
C ARG A 107 16.75 -7.82 10.06
N LEU A 108 17.38 -8.18 11.17
CA LEU A 108 18.79 -7.88 11.43
C LEU A 108 19.70 -8.91 10.76
N LYS A 109 19.26 -10.17 10.72
CA LYS A 109 20.05 -11.29 10.19
C LYS A 109 19.14 -12.37 9.62
N LYS A 110 19.53 -12.93 8.46
CA LYS A 110 18.92 -14.15 7.93
C LYS A 110 19.45 -15.38 8.67
N GLU A 111 18.64 -16.43 8.74
CA GLU A 111 19.07 -17.72 9.26
C GLU A 111 20.18 -18.34 8.40
N GLY A 112 21.09 -18.99 9.08
CA GLY A 112 22.19 -19.77 8.54
C GLY A 112 22.68 -20.73 9.61
N ILE A 113 24.00 -20.76 9.86
CA ILE A 113 24.56 -21.48 11.03
C ILE A 113 24.06 -20.89 12.36
N LEU A 114 23.80 -19.58 12.37
CA LEU A 114 23.23 -18.86 13.51
C LEU A 114 21.75 -18.56 13.25
N PRO A 115 20.93 -18.41 14.30
CA PRO A 115 19.52 -18.07 14.16
C PRO A 115 19.28 -16.79 13.34
N ALA A 116 18.10 -16.71 12.70
CA ALA A 116 17.57 -15.45 12.22
C ALA A 116 17.34 -14.50 13.39
N LEU A 117 17.58 -13.19 13.17
CA LEU A 117 17.36 -12.15 14.19
C LEU A 117 16.47 -11.05 13.61
N ALA A 118 15.51 -10.61 14.42
CA ALA A 118 14.68 -9.46 14.12
C ALA A 118 14.46 -8.57 15.34
N ILE A 119 14.20 -7.31 15.07
CA ILE A 119 13.79 -6.29 16.03
C ILE A 119 12.45 -5.72 15.57
N GLY A 120 11.57 -5.40 16.51
CA GLY A 120 10.30 -4.77 16.14
C GLY A 120 9.78 -3.83 17.19
N ILE A 121 8.89 -2.95 16.74
CA ILE A 121 8.17 -1.97 17.54
C ILE A 121 6.71 -2.01 17.10
N ASN A 122 5.82 -2.16 18.07
CA ASN A 122 4.38 -2.16 17.84
C ASN A 122 3.76 -0.87 18.36
N ASP A 123 2.67 -0.46 17.72
CA ASP A 123 1.87 0.69 18.08
C ASP A 123 2.67 2.01 18.08
N ILE A 124 3.45 2.21 17.02
CA ILE A 124 4.08 3.50 16.74
C ILE A 124 3.03 4.49 16.24
N ALA A 125 3.04 5.71 16.79
CA ALA A 125 2.14 6.78 16.41
C ALA A 125 0.64 6.44 16.58
N GLY A 126 0.31 5.43 17.38
CA GLY A 126 -1.01 5.11 17.87
C GLY A 126 -1.26 5.70 19.25
N THR A 127 -2.19 5.10 20.02
CA THR A 127 -2.47 5.51 21.41
C THR A 127 -1.37 5.03 22.37
N GLY A 128 -0.56 4.06 21.95
CA GLY A 128 0.45 3.39 22.75
C GLY A 128 -0.09 2.32 23.69
N LEU A 129 -1.39 2.00 23.60
CA LEU A 129 -2.01 0.97 24.43
C LEU A 129 -1.41 -0.42 24.19
N TYR A 130 -1.04 -0.72 22.94
CA TYR A 130 -0.32 -1.94 22.54
C TYR A 130 1.19 -1.69 22.36
N GLY A 131 1.67 -0.54 22.81
CA GLY A 131 3.07 -0.14 22.65
C GLY A 131 4.02 -1.16 23.24
N SER A 132 4.72 -1.87 22.39
CA SER A 132 5.69 -2.91 22.76
C SER A 132 6.86 -2.95 21.80
N GLU A 133 7.99 -3.32 22.33
CA GLU A 133 9.21 -3.53 21.57
C GLU A 133 9.75 -4.93 21.84
N TYR A 134 10.49 -5.47 20.89
CA TYR A 134 11.07 -6.80 21.04
C TYR A 134 12.32 -7.01 20.20
N ILE A 135 13.14 -7.93 20.66
CA ILE A 135 14.21 -8.56 19.89
C ILE A 135 13.94 -10.05 19.91
N VAL A 136 13.97 -10.71 18.76
CA VAL A 136 13.62 -12.13 18.65
C VAL A 136 14.59 -12.87 17.74
N ALA A 137 14.95 -14.09 18.14
CA ALA A 137 15.71 -15.06 17.38
C ALA A 137 14.81 -16.23 16.98
N SER A 138 15.02 -16.80 15.77
CA SER A 138 14.31 -17.97 15.27
C SER A 138 15.27 -18.94 14.59
N TYR A 139 15.11 -20.24 14.88
CA TYR A 139 15.93 -21.30 14.28
C TYR A 139 15.08 -22.50 13.90
N GLY A 140 15.05 -22.83 12.60
CA GLY A 140 14.22 -23.89 12.03
C GLY A 140 15.02 -25.14 11.68
N THR A 141 14.44 -26.30 11.93
CA THR A 141 15.00 -27.59 11.53
C THR A 141 13.88 -28.54 11.11
N GLY A 142 13.83 -28.87 9.83
CA GLY A 142 12.76 -29.71 9.28
C GLY A 142 11.36 -29.13 9.55
N ASN A 143 10.55 -29.87 10.31
CA ASN A 143 9.17 -29.46 10.64
C ASN A 143 9.08 -28.61 11.93
N LEU A 144 10.19 -28.35 12.62
CA LEU A 144 10.24 -27.63 13.89
C LEU A 144 10.89 -26.26 13.70
N ASP A 145 10.27 -25.24 14.24
CA ASP A 145 10.83 -23.89 14.35
C ASP A 145 10.81 -23.41 15.80
N LEU A 146 11.95 -22.98 16.29
CA LEU A 146 12.17 -22.52 17.66
C LEU A 146 12.32 -21.02 17.69
N HIS A 147 11.70 -20.37 18.66
CA HIS A 147 11.71 -18.94 18.83
C HIS A 147 12.06 -18.54 20.27
N PHE A 148 12.89 -17.54 20.41
CA PHE A 148 13.23 -16.94 21.71
C PHE A 148 13.40 -15.43 21.54
N GLY A 149 12.83 -14.65 22.46
CA GLY A 149 12.94 -13.19 22.42
C GLY A 149 12.88 -12.53 23.78
N LEU A 150 13.14 -11.22 23.76
CA LEU A 150 12.95 -10.31 24.88
C LEU A 150 11.95 -9.24 24.47
N GLY A 151 11.00 -8.94 25.35
CA GLY A 151 9.95 -7.95 25.12
C GLY A 151 9.92 -6.87 26.19
N TRP A 152 9.54 -5.66 25.74
CA TRP A 152 9.32 -4.47 26.57
C TRP A 152 7.90 -3.97 26.36
N GLY A 153 7.46 -3.05 27.21
CA GLY A 153 6.14 -2.45 27.11
C GLY A 153 5.02 -3.48 27.29
N ALA A 154 4.06 -3.55 26.37
CA ALA A 154 2.96 -4.51 26.43
C ALA A 154 3.44 -5.98 26.36
N TYR A 155 4.69 -6.26 25.99
CA TYR A 155 5.29 -7.59 26.05
C TYR A 155 6.09 -7.85 27.33
N ASN A 156 6.02 -6.98 28.34
CA ASN A 156 6.76 -7.11 29.61
C ASN A 156 5.94 -7.78 30.74
N GLY A 157 5.10 -8.77 30.41
CA GLY A 157 4.18 -9.44 31.36
C GLY A 157 4.67 -10.76 31.94
N SER A 158 5.90 -11.22 31.66
CA SER A 158 6.40 -12.46 32.25
C SER A 158 6.55 -12.38 33.77
N LYS A 159 6.28 -13.49 34.47
CA LYS A 159 6.60 -13.66 35.88
C LYS A 159 8.11 -13.66 36.14
N TYR A 160 8.89 -14.08 35.16
CA TYR A 160 10.36 -14.11 35.22
C TYR A 160 10.88 -13.00 34.29
N LYS A 161 11.58 -12.02 34.88
CA LYS A 161 12.11 -10.88 34.14
C LYS A 161 13.63 -10.82 34.26
N PHE A 162 14.28 -10.27 33.25
CA PHE A 162 15.67 -9.92 33.26
C PHE A 162 15.81 -8.40 33.38
N LYS A 163 16.86 -7.94 34.06
CA LYS A 163 17.20 -6.51 33.99
C LYS A 163 17.40 -6.12 32.53
N ASN A 164 16.91 -4.94 32.17
CA ASN A 164 17.00 -4.47 30.81
C ASN A 164 18.46 -4.46 30.33
N PRO A 165 18.85 -5.28 29.34
CA PRO A 165 20.24 -5.34 28.89
C PRO A 165 20.72 -4.02 28.27
N LEU A 166 19.83 -3.18 27.75
CA LEU A 166 20.17 -1.88 27.20
C LEU A 166 20.46 -0.84 28.26
N GLY A 167 19.94 -1.02 29.50
CA GLY A 167 20.27 -0.20 30.66
C GLY A 167 21.74 -0.27 31.08
N TYR A 168 22.46 -1.33 30.70
CA TYR A 168 23.90 -1.40 30.86
C TYR A 168 24.69 -0.58 29.84
N ILE A 169 24.05 -0.21 28.72
CA ILE A 169 24.66 0.63 27.69
C ILE A 169 24.39 2.10 27.99
N ASP A 170 23.15 2.43 28.38
CA ASP A 170 22.74 3.79 28.74
C ASP A 170 21.61 3.71 29.77
N GLU A 171 21.77 4.42 30.90
CA GLU A 171 20.83 4.42 32.03
C GLU A 171 19.42 4.92 31.62
N ARG A 172 19.30 5.71 30.58
CA ARG A 172 18.02 6.18 30.06
C ARG A 172 17.08 5.05 29.62
N PHE A 173 17.62 3.88 29.28
CA PHE A 173 16.80 2.69 28.97
C PHE A 173 16.18 2.03 30.19
N ASN A 174 16.57 2.40 31.43
CA ASN A 174 15.97 1.85 32.65
C ASN A 174 14.62 2.52 32.99
N GLU A 175 14.25 3.63 32.35
CA GLU A 175 13.03 4.35 32.64
C GLU A 175 12.18 4.44 31.37
N ARG A 176 10.95 3.89 31.42
CA ARG A 176 9.98 4.03 30.34
C ARG A 176 9.25 5.35 30.48
N GLY A 177 9.49 6.27 29.55
CA GLY A 177 8.76 7.52 29.48
C GLY A 177 7.25 7.27 29.41
N GLN A 178 6.49 7.98 30.25
CA GLN A 178 5.02 7.90 30.21
C GLN A 178 4.50 8.58 28.96
N ILE A 179 3.38 8.07 28.42
CA ILE A 179 2.54 8.86 27.50
C ILE A 179 1.84 9.86 28.39
N GLU A 180 1.94 11.15 28.06
CA GLU A 180 1.15 12.16 28.72
C GLU A 180 -0.33 11.77 28.59
N ASP A 181 -1.01 11.63 29.73
CA ASP A 181 -2.42 11.26 29.78
C ASP A 181 -3.26 12.31 29.07
N GLY A 182 -4.03 11.85 28.09
CA GLY A 182 -5.00 12.67 27.37
C GLY A 182 -4.84 12.65 25.85
N PHE A 183 -5.80 13.23 25.17
CA PHE A 183 -5.85 13.37 23.71
C PHE A 183 -4.64 14.12 23.10
N GLU A 184 -3.90 14.89 23.90
CA GLU A 184 -2.76 15.68 23.45
C GLU A 184 -1.51 14.83 23.14
N GLY A 185 -1.37 13.64 23.75
CA GLY A 185 -0.23 12.73 23.54
C GLY A 185 -0.44 11.67 22.46
N THR A 186 -1.65 11.46 21.97
CA THR A 186 -1.95 10.43 20.99
C THR A 186 -1.33 10.74 19.63
N GLY A 187 -0.60 9.76 19.09
CA GLY A 187 0.08 9.91 17.80
C GLY A 187 1.42 10.62 17.87
N SER A 188 1.97 10.91 19.04
CA SER A 188 3.31 11.46 19.19
C SER A 188 4.39 10.38 19.01
N PHE A 189 5.47 10.74 18.34
CA PHE A 189 6.64 9.90 18.24
C PHE A 189 7.61 10.25 19.37
N THR A 190 7.73 9.35 20.37
CA THR A 190 8.56 9.55 21.57
C THR A 190 9.69 8.52 21.61
N PRO A 191 10.83 8.79 20.94
CA PRO A 191 11.93 7.81 20.81
C PRO A 191 12.48 7.28 22.15
N GLY A 192 12.52 8.12 23.19
CA GLY A 192 13.01 7.74 24.52
C GLY A 192 12.19 6.69 25.25
N ARG A 193 11.03 6.33 24.71
CA ARG A 193 10.15 5.30 25.27
C ARG A 193 10.51 3.89 24.79
N TYR A 194 11.10 3.76 23.60
CA TYR A 194 11.30 2.46 22.99
C TYR A 194 12.44 1.68 23.64
N PHE A 195 12.21 0.38 23.88
CA PHE A 195 13.12 -0.55 24.54
C PHE A 195 13.52 -0.14 25.97
N SER A 196 12.69 0.68 26.60
CA SER A 196 12.94 1.25 27.92
C SER A 196 12.00 0.65 28.96
N ASP A 197 12.55 0.17 30.05
CA ASP A 197 11.93 -0.27 31.29
C ASP A 197 13.06 -0.77 32.20
N GLN A 198 12.82 -0.93 33.51
CA GLN A 198 13.81 -1.56 34.43
C GLN A 198 14.12 -3.00 34.02
N ASP A 199 13.12 -3.72 33.56
CA ASP A 199 13.19 -5.12 33.22
C ASP A 199 12.66 -5.39 31.80
N ALA A 200 13.10 -6.52 31.22
CA ALA A 200 12.58 -7.08 29.98
C ALA A 200 12.10 -8.52 30.23
N SER A 201 11.01 -8.89 29.61
CA SER A 201 10.40 -10.21 29.69
C SER A 201 10.91 -11.17 28.63
N PRO A 202 11.44 -12.34 28.99
CA PRO A 202 11.73 -13.39 28.04
C PRO A 202 10.43 -14.04 27.54
N PHE A 203 10.29 -14.18 26.24
CA PHE A 203 9.26 -15.01 25.61
C PHE A 203 9.91 -16.08 24.75
N PHE A 204 9.20 -17.18 24.55
CA PHE A 204 9.68 -18.28 23.72
C PHE A 204 8.50 -19.08 23.18
N GLY A 205 8.74 -19.84 22.13
CA GLY A 205 7.74 -20.72 21.60
C GLY A 205 8.26 -21.60 20.47
N ILE A 206 7.38 -22.45 20.01
CA ILE A 206 7.64 -23.40 18.93
C ILE A 206 6.53 -23.35 17.89
N SER A 207 6.91 -23.56 16.65
CA SER A 207 5.99 -23.91 15.57
C SER A 207 6.36 -25.29 15.04
N TYR A 208 5.37 -26.17 14.94
CA TYR A 208 5.59 -27.54 14.47
C TYR A 208 4.59 -27.92 13.38
N LEU A 209 5.11 -28.31 12.22
CA LEU A 209 4.31 -28.73 11.09
C LEU A 209 3.82 -30.17 11.30
N LEU A 210 2.56 -30.31 11.68
CA LEU A 210 1.92 -31.64 11.88
C LEU A 210 1.66 -32.33 10.55
N LYS A 211 1.24 -31.58 9.53
CA LYS A 211 0.99 -31.98 8.15
C LYS A 211 1.31 -30.78 7.24
N ASP A 212 1.44 -31.01 5.93
CA ASP A 212 1.77 -29.98 4.94
C ASP A 212 0.89 -28.70 5.02
N ASN A 213 -0.27 -28.80 5.62
CA ASN A 213 -1.23 -27.71 5.74
C ASN A 213 -1.70 -27.44 7.18
N LEU A 214 -1.09 -28.07 8.18
CA LEU A 214 -1.51 -27.97 9.58
C LEU A 214 -0.32 -27.66 10.48
N LEU A 215 -0.30 -26.45 11.03
CA LEU A 215 0.78 -25.92 11.88
C LEU A 215 0.29 -25.79 13.32
N LEU A 216 0.98 -26.45 14.25
CA LEU A 216 0.81 -26.27 15.68
C LEU A 216 1.75 -25.21 16.18
N LYS A 217 1.25 -24.30 16.98
CA LYS A 217 2.04 -23.25 17.66
C LYS A 217 1.80 -23.33 19.16
N ILE A 218 2.87 -23.22 19.93
CA ILE A 218 2.83 -23.16 21.41
C ILE A 218 3.79 -22.05 21.81
N GLU A 219 3.37 -21.19 22.73
CA GLU A 219 4.22 -20.08 23.20
C GLU A 219 4.05 -19.82 24.69
N HIS A 220 5.08 -19.21 25.25
CA HIS A 220 5.03 -18.47 26.50
C HIS A 220 4.66 -17.02 26.15
N ASP A 221 3.43 -16.68 26.42
CA ASP A 221 2.80 -15.40 26.09
C ASP A 221 3.06 -14.41 27.24
N THR A 222 3.74 -13.33 26.93
CA THR A 222 4.08 -12.27 27.89
C THR A 222 3.30 -10.99 27.68
N THR A 223 2.22 -11.04 26.90
CA THR A 223 1.36 -9.88 26.65
C THR A 223 0.68 -9.45 27.94
N LEU A 224 0.86 -8.19 28.31
CA LEU A 224 0.05 -7.54 29.32
C LEU A 224 -1.36 -7.28 28.72
N THR A 225 -2.39 -7.48 29.54
CA THR A 225 -3.73 -7.02 29.17
C THR A 225 -3.71 -5.50 29.07
N SER A 226 -4.24 -4.96 28.02
CA SER A 226 -4.27 -3.52 27.79
C SER A 226 -5.24 -2.85 28.73
N GLY A 227 -4.70 -2.00 29.62
CA GLY A 227 -5.45 -1.09 30.49
C GLY A 227 -6.16 -1.74 31.67
N ASP A 228 -6.82 -0.91 32.49
CA ASP A 228 -7.57 -1.26 33.70
C ASP A 228 -8.88 -2.04 33.42
N ILE A 229 -8.87 -2.93 32.45
CA ILE A 229 -10.00 -3.79 32.20
C ILE A 229 -9.89 -4.94 33.16
N GLU A 230 -10.85 -5.10 34.04
CA GLU A 230 -11.05 -6.32 34.86
C GLU A 230 -11.36 -7.57 34.01
N TYR A 231 -11.05 -7.51 32.70
CA TYR A 231 -11.21 -8.62 31.78
C TYR A 231 -10.07 -9.60 31.95
N ASP A 232 -10.46 -10.79 32.25
CA ASP A 232 -9.71 -12.02 32.15
C ASP A 232 -8.23 -11.89 32.50
N ILE A 233 -7.99 -11.79 33.80
CA ILE A 233 -6.64 -12.03 34.35
C ILE A 233 -6.17 -13.36 33.77
N PRO A 234 -5.05 -13.40 33.04
CA PRO A 234 -4.58 -14.63 32.45
C PRO A 234 -4.40 -15.71 33.50
N GLU A 235 -5.05 -16.84 33.35
CA GLU A 235 -4.88 -18.01 34.24
C GLU A 235 -3.54 -18.69 34.01
N SER A 236 -2.97 -18.50 32.81
CA SER A 236 -1.70 -19.09 32.37
C SER A 236 -0.90 -18.10 31.54
N GLN A 237 0.41 -18.31 31.45
CA GLN A 237 1.28 -17.61 30.50
C GLN A 237 1.52 -18.42 29.21
N TYR A 238 0.74 -19.44 28.96
CA TYR A 238 0.89 -20.28 27.77
C TYR A 238 -0.32 -20.16 26.86
N SER A 239 -0.03 -20.02 25.57
CA SER A 239 -1.03 -20.01 24.49
C SER A 239 -0.68 -21.07 23.46
N LEU A 240 -1.71 -21.67 22.85
CA LEU A 240 -1.54 -22.64 21.79
C LEU A 240 -2.49 -22.31 20.63
N SER A 241 -2.07 -22.61 19.40
CA SER A 241 -2.88 -22.42 18.19
C SER A 241 -2.71 -23.58 17.22
N LEU A 242 -3.77 -23.92 16.55
CA LEU A 242 -3.76 -24.82 15.40
C LEU A 242 -4.13 -24.02 14.14
N ASP A 243 -3.15 -23.87 13.24
CA ASP A 243 -3.31 -23.07 12.02
C ASP A 243 -3.46 -24.00 10.81
N PHE A 244 -4.58 -23.87 10.11
CA PHE A 244 -4.77 -24.48 8.79
C PHE A 244 -4.27 -23.52 7.71
N ILE A 245 -3.26 -23.95 6.94
CA ILE A 245 -2.62 -23.16 5.87
C ILE A 245 -3.11 -23.69 4.53
N SER A 246 -3.93 -22.90 3.84
CA SER A 246 -4.43 -23.27 2.52
C SER A 246 -3.44 -22.90 1.41
N ASN A 247 -3.39 -23.74 0.37
CA ASN A 247 -2.68 -23.44 -0.88
C ASN A 247 -3.31 -22.25 -1.65
N ARG A 248 -4.48 -21.76 -1.24
CA ARG A 248 -5.21 -20.64 -1.85
C ARG A 248 -4.95 -19.30 -1.15
N ASN A 249 -3.82 -19.15 -0.49
CA ASN A 249 -3.39 -17.89 0.16
C ASN A 249 -4.19 -17.49 1.41
N PHE A 250 -5.02 -18.32 1.97
CA PHE A 250 -5.68 -18.05 3.24
C PHE A 250 -5.24 -19.01 4.34
N ASN A 251 -5.29 -18.55 5.58
CA ASN A 251 -5.02 -19.33 6.77
C ASN A 251 -6.15 -19.13 7.76
N LEU A 252 -6.52 -20.20 8.44
CA LEU A 252 -7.45 -20.22 9.56
C LEU A 252 -6.68 -20.63 10.81
N GLY A 253 -6.79 -19.88 11.89
CA GLY A 253 -6.21 -20.19 13.19
C GLY A 253 -7.29 -20.32 14.25
N LEU A 254 -7.22 -21.36 15.04
CA LEU A 254 -7.99 -21.54 16.26
C LEU A 254 -7.00 -21.57 17.41
N SER A 255 -7.15 -20.67 18.39
CA SER A 255 -6.24 -20.55 19.51
C SER A 255 -6.96 -20.75 20.85
N PHE A 256 -6.21 -21.30 21.79
CA PHE A 256 -6.54 -21.24 23.22
C PHE A 256 -5.44 -20.43 23.91
N GLU A 257 -5.79 -19.28 24.42
CA GLU A 257 -4.87 -18.28 24.88
C GLU A 257 -4.93 -18.12 26.38
N ARG A 258 -3.75 -18.09 27.00
CA ARG A 258 -3.54 -17.74 28.41
C ARG A 258 -4.45 -18.44 29.41
N GLY A 259 -4.97 -19.63 29.04
CA GLY A 259 -5.73 -20.52 29.92
C GLY A 259 -7.25 -20.27 29.95
N ASN A 260 -7.74 -19.18 29.40
CA ASN A 260 -9.14 -18.77 29.53
C ASN A 260 -9.80 -18.27 28.23
N THR A 261 -9.06 -17.95 27.19
CA THR A 261 -9.60 -17.36 25.98
C THR A 261 -9.54 -18.33 24.78
N VAL A 262 -10.66 -18.53 24.11
CA VAL A 262 -10.72 -19.18 22.79
C VAL A 262 -10.87 -18.11 21.74
N SER A 263 -10.03 -18.13 20.71
CA SER A 263 -10.08 -17.13 19.66
C SER A 263 -9.98 -17.73 18.27
N PHE A 264 -10.45 -16.96 17.31
CA PHE A 264 -10.44 -17.30 15.89
C PHE A 264 -9.66 -16.27 15.09
N ARG A 265 -8.87 -16.73 14.13
CA ARG A 265 -8.15 -15.89 13.18
C ARG A 265 -8.38 -16.36 11.75
N PHE A 266 -8.75 -15.44 10.88
CA PHE A 266 -8.71 -15.59 9.44
C PHE A 266 -7.65 -14.66 8.86
N SER A 267 -6.76 -15.17 8.02
CA SER A 267 -5.77 -14.35 7.31
C SER A 267 -5.78 -14.68 5.82
N TYR A 268 -5.76 -13.66 5.00
CA TYR A 268 -5.53 -13.77 3.58
C TYR A 268 -4.22 -13.09 3.23
N LYS A 269 -3.38 -13.74 2.41
CA LYS A 269 -2.13 -13.16 1.91
C LYS A 269 -2.03 -13.32 0.40
N ASN A 270 -1.40 -12.37 -0.25
CA ASN A 270 -1.12 -12.41 -1.67
C ASN A 270 0.33 -11.99 -1.93
N ASN A 271 0.94 -12.61 -2.93
CA ASN A 271 2.26 -12.21 -3.42
C ASN A 271 2.17 -11.83 -4.90
N PRO A 272 2.00 -10.53 -5.19
CA PRO A 272 1.87 -10.06 -6.56
C PRO A 272 3.12 -10.29 -7.41
N SER A 273 4.31 -10.25 -6.83
CA SER A 273 5.55 -10.44 -7.61
C SER A 273 5.76 -11.90 -8.07
N SER A 274 5.07 -12.87 -7.47
CA SER A 274 5.15 -14.27 -7.88
C SER A 274 4.53 -14.54 -9.26
N SER A 275 3.70 -13.63 -9.76
CA SER A 275 3.01 -13.76 -11.05
C SER A 275 3.72 -13.04 -12.22
N LEU A 276 4.83 -12.34 -11.94
CA LEU A 276 5.53 -11.58 -12.96
C LEU A 276 6.33 -12.49 -13.89
N LYS A 277 5.80 -12.69 -15.09
CA LYS A 277 6.57 -13.29 -16.19
C LYS A 277 7.39 -12.19 -16.84
N LYS A 278 8.70 -12.43 -17.04
CA LYS A 278 9.51 -11.60 -17.94
C LYS A 278 8.80 -11.56 -19.29
N TYR A 279 8.59 -10.35 -19.80
CA TYR A 279 8.04 -10.19 -21.13
C TYR A 279 8.95 -10.89 -22.14
N LYS A 280 8.36 -11.65 -23.03
CA LYS A 280 9.07 -12.30 -24.11
C LYS A 280 8.38 -11.94 -25.42
N TYR A 281 9.12 -11.36 -26.35
CA TYR A 281 8.65 -11.06 -27.69
C TYR A 281 8.00 -12.27 -28.35
N GLN A 282 6.87 -12.07 -29.02
CA GLN A 282 6.11 -13.08 -29.72
C GLN A 282 5.85 -12.62 -31.16
N PRO A 283 6.38 -13.30 -32.19
CA PRO A 283 6.08 -12.96 -33.57
C PRO A 283 4.59 -13.17 -33.87
N ALA A 284 4.04 -12.34 -34.74
CA ALA A 284 2.69 -12.48 -35.22
C ALA A 284 2.61 -13.60 -36.27
N LYS A 285 1.50 -14.33 -36.30
CA LYS A 285 1.23 -15.28 -37.40
C LYS A 285 0.80 -14.50 -38.63
N ILE A 286 1.65 -14.43 -39.62
CA ILE A 286 1.46 -13.63 -40.84
C ILE A 286 1.70 -14.52 -42.07
N ASN A 287 0.97 -14.29 -43.17
CA ASN A 287 1.23 -14.97 -44.44
C ASN A 287 2.60 -14.50 -44.98
N GLU A 288 3.38 -15.43 -45.47
CA GLU A 288 4.74 -15.17 -46.00
C GLU A 288 4.78 -14.13 -47.14
N SER A 289 3.67 -14.00 -47.91
CA SER A 289 3.53 -13.06 -48.97
C SER A 289 3.15 -11.62 -48.54
N ALA A 290 3.10 -11.33 -47.24
CA ALA A 290 2.75 -9.99 -46.79
C ALA A 290 3.97 -9.04 -46.94
N ASP A 291 3.67 -7.78 -47.27
CA ASP A 291 4.66 -6.70 -47.34
C ASP A 291 5.37 -6.50 -45.97
N ASN A 292 6.65 -6.17 -45.99
CA ASN A 292 7.51 -6.03 -44.81
C ASN A 292 6.96 -5.02 -43.79
N TYR A 293 6.38 -3.94 -44.25
CA TYR A 293 5.75 -2.94 -43.36
C TYR A 293 4.49 -3.48 -42.68
N LYS A 294 3.67 -4.28 -43.39
CA LYS A 294 2.51 -4.96 -42.79
C LYS A 294 2.96 -6.01 -41.75
N LYS A 295 4.08 -6.70 -41.98
CA LYS A 295 4.67 -7.62 -40.99
C LYS A 295 5.11 -6.85 -39.77
N LEU A 296 5.82 -5.74 -39.92
CA LEU A 296 6.27 -4.88 -38.84
C LEU A 296 5.10 -4.39 -37.98
N ILE A 297 4.04 -3.84 -38.59
CA ILE A 297 2.85 -3.36 -37.88
C ILE A 297 2.22 -4.48 -37.07
N LYS A 298 1.99 -5.66 -37.66
CA LYS A 298 1.38 -6.78 -36.95
C LYS A 298 2.25 -7.33 -35.82
N ASN A 299 3.57 -7.36 -36.02
CA ASN A 299 4.52 -7.78 -34.98
C ASN A 299 4.50 -6.81 -33.80
N LEU A 300 4.52 -5.52 -34.02
CA LEU A 300 4.42 -4.50 -32.98
C LEU A 300 3.08 -4.56 -32.24
N GLU A 301 1.96 -4.61 -32.98
CA GLU A 301 0.61 -4.69 -32.40
C GLU A 301 0.39 -5.97 -31.58
N LYS A 302 0.90 -7.12 -32.04
CA LYS A 302 0.87 -8.38 -31.28
C LYS A 302 1.56 -8.27 -29.93
N ASN A 303 2.57 -7.43 -29.85
CA ASN A 303 3.35 -7.18 -28.65
C ASN A 303 2.92 -5.89 -27.91
N GLY A 304 1.73 -5.38 -28.19
CA GLY A 304 1.11 -4.28 -27.44
C GLY A 304 1.62 -2.88 -27.80
N ILE A 305 2.31 -2.73 -28.94
CA ILE A 305 2.76 -1.44 -29.48
C ILE A 305 1.94 -1.10 -30.71
N GLY A 306 1.13 -0.07 -30.64
CA GLY A 306 0.36 0.44 -31.78
C GLY A 306 1.22 1.30 -32.69
N VAL A 307 1.03 1.18 -34.01
CA VAL A 307 1.71 2.02 -35.00
C VAL A 307 0.74 3.09 -35.49
N ASN A 308 1.10 4.35 -35.28
CA ASN A 308 0.31 5.48 -35.77
C ASN A 308 0.76 5.93 -37.16
N LYS A 309 2.10 5.97 -37.38
CA LYS A 309 2.66 6.45 -38.64
C LYS A 309 3.97 5.78 -38.95
N ILE A 310 4.22 5.52 -40.24
CA ILE A 310 5.50 5.06 -40.75
C ILE A 310 5.91 6.02 -41.87
N ILE A 311 7.08 6.61 -41.72
CA ILE A 311 7.73 7.47 -42.73
C ILE A 311 9.10 6.90 -43.07
N GLU A 312 9.49 7.02 -44.31
CA GLU A 312 10.73 6.40 -44.83
C GLU A 312 11.57 7.45 -45.54
N THR A 313 12.86 7.43 -45.23
CA THR A 313 13.92 8.12 -46.02
C THR A 313 14.78 7.12 -46.72
N SER A 314 15.79 7.57 -47.47
CA SER A 314 16.78 6.68 -48.14
C SER A 314 17.44 5.69 -47.18
N ASP A 315 17.76 6.10 -45.96
CA ASP A 315 18.60 5.40 -44.99
C ASP A 315 17.95 5.10 -43.65
N ALA A 316 16.80 5.72 -43.37
CA ALA A 316 16.11 5.59 -42.07
C ALA A 316 14.61 5.33 -42.22
N LEU A 317 14.06 4.73 -41.16
CA LEU A 317 12.61 4.51 -40.97
C LEU A 317 12.13 5.21 -39.68
N GLY A 318 11.24 6.16 -39.86
CA GLY A 318 10.58 6.86 -38.72
C GLY A 318 9.30 6.14 -38.31
N LEU A 319 9.18 5.77 -37.06
CA LEU A 319 8.02 5.10 -36.47
C LEU A 319 7.36 5.98 -35.41
N GLU A 320 6.15 6.45 -35.67
CA GLU A 320 5.30 7.04 -34.62
C GLU A 320 4.51 5.94 -33.94
N LEU A 321 4.80 5.69 -32.70
CA LEU A 321 4.29 4.56 -31.92
C LEU A 321 3.47 5.02 -30.73
N THR A 322 2.52 4.20 -30.30
CA THR A 322 1.76 4.39 -29.07
C THR A 322 1.69 3.10 -28.28
N GLN A 323 1.71 3.20 -26.96
CA GLN A 323 1.57 2.04 -26.09
C GLN A 323 1.11 2.40 -24.69
N SER A 324 0.59 1.40 -23.91
CA SER A 324 0.14 1.57 -22.53
C SER A 324 0.40 0.35 -21.64
N ILE A 325 1.12 -0.66 -22.16
CA ILE A 325 1.25 -1.98 -21.54
C ILE A 325 2.62 -2.14 -20.88
N HIS A 326 3.68 -1.68 -21.55
CA HIS A 326 5.05 -1.91 -21.11
C HIS A 326 5.55 -0.78 -20.20
N PRO A 327 5.95 -1.09 -18.96
CA PRO A 327 6.44 -0.08 -18.01
C PRO A 327 7.91 0.29 -18.22
N ASN A 328 8.65 -0.43 -19.08
CA ASN A 328 10.08 -0.26 -19.27
C ASN A 328 10.39 0.07 -20.73
N LEU A 329 11.15 1.16 -20.95
CA LEU A 329 11.59 1.56 -22.28
C LEU A 329 12.52 0.54 -22.94
N ASP A 330 13.40 -0.09 -22.17
CA ASP A 330 14.33 -1.09 -22.71
C ASP A 330 13.57 -2.27 -23.34
N VAL A 331 12.47 -2.70 -22.71
CA VAL A 331 11.58 -3.75 -23.27
C VAL A 331 10.92 -3.28 -24.56
N ILE A 332 10.54 -2.01 -24.67
CA ILE A 332 9.95 -1.46 -25.88
C ILE A 332 10.99 -1.41 -27.02
N GLU A 333 12.20 -0.96 -26.72
CA GLU A 333 13.32 -0.94 -27.66
C GLU A 333 13.66 -2.37 -28.14
N GLU A 334 13.69 -3.37 -27.22
CA GLU A 334 13.86 -4.79 -27.58
C GLU A 334 12.76 -5.31 -28.52
N ILE A 335 11.49 -4.94 -28.24
CA ILE A 335 10.37 -5.34 -29.08
C ILE A 335 10.48 -4.71 -30.47
N ILE A 336 10.80 -3.42 -30.57
CA ILE A 336 10.96 -2.72 -31.84
C ILE A 336 12.07 -3.36 -32.66
N PHE A 337 13.21 -3.64 -32.03
CA PHE A 337 14.35 -4.31 -32.68
C PHE A 337 13.96 -5.70 -33.19
N ALA A 338 13.35 -6.54 -32.33
CA ALA A 338 12.94 -7.89 -32.72
C ALA A 338 11.85 -7.88 -33.82
N ALA A 339 10.86 -7.00 -33.72
CA ALA A 339 9.80 -6.86 -34.72
C ALA A 339 10.35 -6.41 -36.07
N SER A 340 11.35 -5.53 -36.08
CA SER A 340 12.00 -5.03 -37.28
C SER A 340 12.85 -6.12 -37.94
N SER A 341 13.61 -6.87 -37.16
CA SER A 341 14.38 -8.02 -37.64
C SER A 341 13.50 -9.10 -38.27
N ASP A 342 12.40 -9.47 -37.60
CA ASP A 342 11.41 -10.46 -38.08
C ASP A 342 10.64 -9.99 -39.32
N SER A 343 10.72 -8.71 -39.63
CA SER A 343 10.03 -8.08 -40.77
C SER A 343 10.96 -7.73 -41.91
N ASP A 344 12.24 -8.19 -41.84
CA ASP A 344 13.30 -7.90 -42.84
C ASP A 344 13.51 -6.38 -43.07
N ILE A 345 13.39 -5.57 -42.02
CA ILE A 345 13.66 -4.13 -42.05
C ILE A 345 15.12 -3.88 -41.66
N ASN A 346 15.93 -3.48 -42.62
CA ASN A 346 17.40 -3.26 -42.47
C ASN A 346 17.77 -1.76 -42.41
N LYS A 347 16.81 -0.87 -42.16
CA LYS A 347 17.05 0.58 -42.05
C LYS A 347 17.29 1.01 -40.62
N ASN A 348 17.96 2.14 -40.43
CA ASN A 348 18.08 2.77 -39.12
C ASN A 348 16.69 3.21 -38.66
N ILE A 349 16.27 2.77 -37.47
CA ILE A 349 14.93 3.07 -36.93
C ILE A 349 15.05 4.24 -35.98
N LYS A 350 14.24 5.27 -36.23
CA LYS A 350 14.01 6.38 -35.32
C LYS A 350 12.54 6.37 -34.84
N THR A 351 12.33 6.57 -33.55
CA THR A 351 11.03 6.39 -32.94
C THR A 351 10.53 7.66 -32.25
N ASP A 352 9.27 7.98 -32.47
CA ASP A 352 8.48 8.86 -31.63
C ASP A 352 7.47 8.01 -30.86
N LEU A 353 7.64 7.89 -29.54
CA LEU A 353 6.77 7.10 -28.67
C LEU A 353 5.81 7.99 -27.91
N LYS A 354 4.52 7.72 -28.08
CA LYS A 354 3.43 8.40 -27.34
C LYS A 354 2.77 7.48 -26.32
N ILE A 355 2.34 8.10 -25.23
CA ILE A 355 1.61 7.48 -24.15
C ILE A 355 0.44 8.38 -23.80
N ALA A 356 -0.80 7.86 -23.92
CA ALA A 356 -1.98 8.69 -23.76
C ALA A 356 -1.85 10.01 -24.55
N ASP A 357 -1.34 9.92 -25.78
CA ASP A 357 -1.03 11.03 -26.69
C ASP A 357 0.06 12.02 -26.27
N LEU A 358 0.72 11.79 -25.13
CA LEU A 358 1.88 12.55 -24.69
C LEU A 358 3.17 11.98 -25.30
N LEU A 359 3.94 12.82 -25.98
CA LEU A 359 5.20 12.43 -26.62
C LEU A 359 6.30 12.23 -25.56
N VAL A 360 6.68 10.99 -25.34
CA VAL A 360 7.66 10.59 -24.31
C VAL A 360 9.08 10.46 -24.87
N VAL A 361 9.21 9.78 -26.03
CA VAL A 361 10.46 9.66 -26.77
C VAL A 361 10.28 10.37 -28.09
N SER A 362 11.27 11.15 -28.50
CA SER A 362 11.28 11.81 -29.82
C SER A 362 12.67 11.70 -30.42
N GLU A 363 12.79 10.91 -31.46
CA GLU A 363 14.01 10.68 -32.25
C GLU A 363 13.83 11.08 -33.71
N ILE A 364 12.58 11.25 -34.15
CA ILE A 364 12.27 11.74 -35.49
C ILE A 364 12.56 13.24 -35.52
N ASP A 365 13.56 13.63 -36.28
CA ASP A 365 14.04 15.00 -36.41
C ASP A 365 13.64 15.65 -37.74
N GLU A 366 14.07 16.89 -37.97
CA GLU A 366 13.78 17.65 -39.18
C GLU A 366 14.29 16.98 -40.48
N SER A 367 15.22 16.03 -40.39
CA SER A 367 15.71 15.28 -41.57
C SER A 367 14.64 14.44 -42.26
N PHE A 368 13.52 14.18 -41.55
CA PHE A 368 12.34 13.51 -42.12
C PHE A 368 11.34 14.46 -42.81
N SER A 369 11.54 15.79 -42.80
CA SER A 369 10.56 16.74 -43.31
C SER A 369 10.60 16.93 -44.83
N ASP A 370 11.78 16.88 -45.46
CA ASP A 370 11.97 17.31 -46.86
C ASP A 370 12.09 16.18 -47.89
N GLU A 371 12.46 14.96 -47.48
CA GLU A 371 12.68 13.81 -48.39
C GLU A 371 11.96 12.52 -47.95
N SER A 372 11.03 12.60 -47.00
CA SER A 372 10.39 11.41 -46.50
C SER A 372 9.15 10.98 -47.26
N ARG A 373 9.02 9.67 -47.50
CA ARG A 373 7.85 9.04 -48.08
C ARG A 373 6.95 8.53 -46.98
N LEU A 374 5.66 8.93 -46.98
CA LEU A 374 4.64 8.34 -46.13
C LEU A 374 4.34 6.91 -46.58
N ILE A 375 4.58 5.91 -45.73
CA ILE A 375 4.33 4.48 -45.97
C ILE A 375 2.95 4.09 -45.40
N TYR A 376 2.69 4.51 -44.15
CA TYR A 376 1.47 4.15 -43.42
C TYR A 376 1.07 5.29 -42.50
N GLU A 377 -0.22 5.53 -42.42
CA GLU A 377 -0.83 6.38 -41.41
C GLU A 377 -2.14 5.73 -40.94
N ARG A 378 -2.28 5.58 -39.64
CA ARG A 378 -3.48 4.99 -39.05
C ARG A 378 -4.63 5.96 -39.12
N GLU A 379 -5.78 5.48 -39.56
CA GLU A 379 -7.00 6.27 -39.45
C GLU A 379 -7.31 6.58 -37.98
N LYS A 380 -7.47 7.86 -37.69
CA LYS A 380 -7.82 8.34 -36.36
C LYS A 380 -9.29 8.05 -36.08
N THR A 381 -9.54 7.05 -35.25
CA THR A 381 -10.91 6.71 -34.84
C THR A 381 -11.10 7.05 -33.38
N SER A 382 -12.22 7.66 -33.06
CA SER A 382 -12.65 7.80 -31.66
C SER A 382 -12.73 6.42 -31.01
N LYS A 383 -12.15 6.28 -29.80
CA LYS A 383 -12.13 5.00 -29.09
C LYS A 383 -12.88 5.12 -27.77
N LEU A 384 -13.80 4.18 -27.59
CA LEU A 384 -14.56 4.01 -26.36
C LEU A 384 -14.04 2.82 -25.58
N THR A 385 -13.74 3.01 -24.31
CA THR A 385 -13.37 1.96 -23.38
C THR A 385 -14.27 2.03 -22.17
N SER A 386 -14.79 0.88 -21.72
CA SER A 386 -15.58 0.78 -20.50
C SER A 386 -15.08 -0.42 -19.69
N THR A 387 -14.84 -0.20 -18.41
CA THR A 387 -14.44 -1.24 -17.49
C THR A 387 -15.35 -1.23 -16.27
N ASN A 388 -15.69 -2.45 -15.80
CA ASN A 388 -16.56 -2.65 -14.66
C ASN A 388 -15.77 -3.35 -13.55
N ASN A 389 -15.85 -2.83 -12.33
CA ASN A 389 -15.16 -3.36 -11.17
C ASN A 389 -16.10 -3.37 -9.96
N PHE A 390 -15.83 -4.29 -9.03
CA PHE A 390 -16.37 -4.19 -7.69
C PHE A 390 -15.32 -3.56 -6.79
N ILE A 391 -15.74 -2.60 -5.97
CA ILE A 391 -14.87 -1.92 -5.02
C ILE A 391 -15.38 -2.19 -3.61
N PHE A 392 -14.48 -2.62 -2.76
CA PHE A 392 -14.70 -2.62 -1.33
C PHE A 392 -14.21 -1.30 -0.75
N ARG A 393 -15.13 -0.53 -0.18
CA ARG A 393 -14.86 0.77 0.43
C ARG A 393 -14.99 0.68 1.95
N PRO A 394 -13.92 0.41 2.70
CA PRO A 394 -13.96 0.44 4.15
C PRO A 394 -13.99 1.88 4.66
N PHE A 395 -14.68 2.09 5.76
CA PHE A 395 -14.62 3.29 6.57
C PHE A 395 -14.11 2.91 7.95
N LEU A 396 -12.78 2.96 8.10
CA LEU A 396 -12.09 2.56 9.33
C LEU A 396 -12.16 3.68 10.38
N ALA A 397 -12.06 3.29 11.65
CA ALA A 397 -12.14 4.20 12.79
C ALA A 397 -13.48 4.94 12.91
N SER A 398 -14.57 4.31 12.48
CA SER A 398 -15.91 4.79 12.79
C SER A 398 -16.16 4.71 14.31
N ARG A 399 -16.78 5.75 14.87
CA ARG A 399 -17.15 5.75 16.28
C ARG A 399 -18.42 4.92 16.54
N GLU A 400 -19.21 4.71 15.53
CA GLU A 400 -20.49 4.03 15.61
C GLU A 400 -20.34 2.51 15.74
N GLU A 401 -19.51 1.90 14.91
CA GLU A 401 -19.30 0.46 14.90
C GLU A 401 -17.85 0.09 14.59
N PHE A 402 -17.44 -1.13 14.91
CA PHE A 402 -16.10 -1.64 14.61
C PHE A 402 -15.83 -1.65 13.10
N PHE A 403 -16.80 -2.06 12.31
CA PHE A 403 -16.66 -2.17 10.87
C PHE A 403 -17.77 -1.43 10.13
N LYS A 404 -17.40 -0.43 9.34
CA LYS A 404 -18.25 0.23 8.36
C LYS A 404 -17.65 0.09 6.97
N GLY A 405 -18.50 -0.13 5.99
CA GLY A 405 -18.03 -0.28 4.62
C GLY A 405 -19.15 -0.45 3.61
N ALA A 406 -18.76 -0.41 2.35
CA ALA A 406 -19.64 -0.67 1.23
C ALA A 406 -18.98 -1.56 0.19
N ILE A 407 -19.78 -2.36 -0.50
CA ILE A 407 -19.42 -2.98 -1.77
C ILE A 407 -20.09 -2.18 -2.88
N LEU A 408 -19.27 -1.54 -3.70
CA LEU A 408 -19.72 -0.70 -4.78
C LEU A 408 -19.45 -1.39 -6.12
N PHE A 409 -20.40 -1.28 -7.03
CA PHE A 409 -20.16 -1.52 -8.45
C PHE A 409 -19.70 -0.21 -9.07
N GLU A 410 -18.57 -0.21 -9.75
CA GLU A 410 -18.04 0.93 -10.49
C GLU A 410 -17.99 0.63 -11.99
N ASN A 411 -18.44 1.60 -12.77
CA ASN A 411 -18.19 1.67 -14.21
C ASN A 411 -17.23 2.82 -14.49
N ASN A 412 -16.08 2.51 -15.05
CA ASN A 412 -15.12 3.50 -15.56
C ASN A 412 -15.25 3.55 -17.08
N PHE A 413 -15.53 4.72 -17.59
CA PHE A 413 -15.77 5.00 -18.98
C PHE A 413 -14.75 6.02 -19.47
N GLU A 414 -14.09 5.73 -20.58
CA GLU A 414 -13.12 6.61 -21.23
C GLU A 414 -13.46 6.72 -22.71
N TYR A 415 -13.57 7.93 -23.21
CA TYR A 415 -13.85 8.22 -24.60
C TYR A 415 -12.81 9.19 -25.17
N VAL A 416 -11.95 8.68 -26.04
CA VAL A 416 -11.00 9.49 -26.80
C VAL A 416 -11.75 10.20 -27.92
N ILE A 417 -11.96 11.49 -27.74
CA ILE A 417 -12.71 12.34 -28.69
C ILE A 417 -11.81 12.70 -29.88
N LYS A 418 -10.59 13.10 -29.57
CA LYS A 418 -9.50 13.40 -30.50
C LYS A 418 -8.19 12.98 -29.84
N ASP A 419 -7.09 12.98 -30.59
CA ASP A 419 -5.77 12.53 -30.16
C ASP A 419 -5.36 13.01 -28.75
N ASN A 420 -5.70 14.23 -28.39
CA ASN A 420 -5.31 14.85 -27.11
C ASN A 420 -6.49 15.25 -26.24
N LEU A 421 -7.72 14.91 -26.62
CA LEU A 421 -8.92 15.24 -25.86
C LEU A 421 -9.62 13.97 -25.41
N LEU A 422 -9.58 13.73 -24.11
CA LEU A 422 -10.19 12.58 -23.45
C LEU A 422 -11.37 13.04 -22.60
N PHE A 423 -12.49 12.34 -22.69
CA PHE A 423 -13.56 12.38 -21.69
C PHE A 423 -13.44 11.14 -20.81
N SER A 424 -13.43 11.29 -19.50
CA SER A 424 -13.43 10.16 -18.56
C SER A 424 -14.52 10.33 -17.51
N SER A 425 -15.20 9.23 -17.17
CA SER A 425 -16.17 9.21 -16.10
C SER A 425 -16.01 7.96 -15.21
N ASN A 426 -16.46 8.10 -13.96
CA ASN A 426 -16.56 7.03 -13.00
C ASN A 426 -17.96 7.10 -12.38
N LEU A 427 -18.77 6.09 -12.64
CA LEU A 427 -20.10 5.93 -12.07
C LEU A 427 -20.06 4.85 -11.00
N LYS A 428 -20.76 5.09 -9.89
CA LYS A 428 -20.80 4.18 -8.73
C LYS A 428 -22.24 3.85 -8.37
N TYR A 429 -22.44 2.62 -7.93
CA TYR A 429 -23.69 2.14 -7.37
C TYR A 429 -23.40 1.28 -6.15
N SER A 430 -24.04 1.59 -5.02
CA SER A 430 -23.92 0.75 -3.80
C SER A 430 -24.72 -0.53 -4.00
N ILE A 431 -24.06 -1.68 -3.78
CA ILE A 431 -24.72 -2.98 -3.77
C ILE A 431 -25.17 -3.30 -2.34
N VAL A 432 -24.30 -3.02 -1.40
CA VAL A 432 -24.56 -3.17 0.04
C VAL A 432 -23.62 -2.24 0.79
N ASP A 433 -24.13 -1.60 1.81
CA ASP A 433 -23.37 -0.80 2.77
C ASP A 433 -24.03 -0.82 4.15
N ASN A 434 -23.36 -0.25 5.14
CA ASN A 434 -23.87 -0.06 6.51
C ASN A 434 -23.54 1.34 7.03
N PHE A 435 -23.77 2.36 6.19
CA PHE A 435 -23.48 3.76 6.53
C PHE A 435 -24.66 4.55 7.11
N ASP A 436 -25.88 4.01 7.15
CA ASP A 436 -27.11 4.71 7.54
C ASP A 436 -27.06 5.31 8.95
N ASP A 437 -26.35 4.67 9.85
CA ASP A 437 -26.25 5.06 11.26
C ASP A 437 -25.00 5.88 11.61
N LEU A 438 -24.27 6.39 10.61
CA LEU A 438 -23.19 7.35 10.83
C LEU A 438 -23.77 8.65 11.42
N ARG A 439 -23.61 8.88 12.73
CA ARG A 439 -24.29 9.95 13.47
C ARG A 439 -23.38 11.04 13.98
N PHE A 440 -22.16 10.65 14.38
CA PHE A 440 -21.29 11.56 15.09
C PHE A 440 -20.60 12.55 14.15
N PRO A 441 -20.67 13.86 14.45
CA PRO A 441 -19.94 14.86 13.68
C PRO A 441 -18.43 14.62 13.76
N PRO A 442 -17.62 15.23 12.88
CA PRO A 442 -16.17 15.20 12.99
C PRO A 442 -15.73 15.77 14.34
N LEU A 443 -14.65 15.22 14.93
CA LEU A 443 -14.08 15.69 16.19
C LEU A 443 -13.47 17.08 16.06
N ASN A 444 -12.86 17.36 14.90
CA ASN A 444 -12.18 18.62 14.62
C ASN A 444 -12.87 19.29 13.43
N VAL A 445 -13.21 20.54 13.58
CA VAL A 445 -13.85 21.36 12.55
C VAL A 445 -12.88 22.48 12.21
N PHE A 446 -12.22 22.37 11.08
CA PHE A 446 -11.51 23.49 10.46
C PHE A 446 -12.56 24.45 9.87
N PRO A 447 -12.26 25.77 9.72
CA PRO A 447 -13.25 26.73 9.21
C PRO A 447 -13.92 26.35 7.90
N ALA A 448 -13.21 25.61 7.02
CA ALA A 448 -13.76 25.06 5.79
C ALA A 448 -13.76 23.53 5.83
N GLN A 449 -14.94 22.94 5.90
CA GLN A 449 -15.09 21.48 5.84
C GLN A 449 -14.92 21.01 4.40
N VAL A 450 -13.75 20.46 4.10
CA VAL A 450 -13.41 19.98 2.75
C VAL A 450 -13.30 18.46 2.67
N ARG A 451 -13.05 17.79 3.81
CA ARG A 451 -12.94 16.32 3.97
C ARG A 451 -13.66 15.80 5.21
N SER A 452 -13.71 16.55 6.28
CA SER A 452 -14.27 16.10 7.58
C SER A 452 -15.76 15.75 7.50
N ASP A 453 -16.48 16.26 6.51
CA ASP A 453 -17.88 15.96 6.23
C ASP A 453 -18.10 14.75 5.31
N VAL A 454 -17.10 13.91 5.11
CA VAL A 454 -17.17 12.68 4.28
C VAL A 454 -18.35 11.79 4.64
N LYS A 455 -18.77 11.76 5.90
CA LYS A 455 -19.93 10.98 6.38
C LYS A 455 -21.23 11.39 5.68
N GLU A 456 -21.41 12.66 5.34
CA GLU A 456 -22.60 13.14 4.64
C GLU A 456 -22.71 12.59 3.21
N TYR A 457 -21.55 12.35 2.58
CA TYR A 457 -21.47 11.67 1.27
C TYR A 457 -21.73 10.16 1.40
N LEU A 458 -21.18 9.54 2.47
CA LEU A 458 -21.33 8.11 2.70
C LEU A 458 -22.76 7.71 3.01
N LYS A 459 -23.48 8.48 3.86
CA LYS A 459 -24.90 8.24 4.20
C LYS A 459 -25.84 8.21 2.99
N ARG A 460 -25.43 8.82 1.88
CA ARG A 460 -26.24 8.92 0.66
C ARG A 460 -25.71 8.04 -0.46
N ILE A 461 -24.79 7.13 -0.15
CA ILE A 461 -24.10 6.34 -1.19
C ILE A 461 -25.07 5.35 -1.87
N ASP A 462 -26.07 4.87 -1.17
CA ASP A 462 -27.09 3.93 -1.62
C ASP A 462 -28.26 4.60 -2.36
N ASP A 463 -28.37 5.94 -2.32
CA ASP A 463 -29.40 6.70 -3.04
C ASP A 463 -29.08 6.77 -4.55
N GLY A 464 -29.10 5.63 -5.22
CA GLY A 464 -28.97 5.50 -6.67
C GLY A 464 -27.54 5.69 -7.21
N ILE A 465 -27.45 6.01 -8.51
CA ILE A 465 -26.16 6.16 -9.19
C ILE A 465 -25.48 7.46 -8.76
N LYS A 466 -24.20 7.34 -8.41
CA LYS A 466 -23.30 8.43 -8.03
C LYS A 466 -22.26 8.68 -9.12
N ILE A 467 -21.91 9.94 -9.32
CA ILE A 467 -20.86 10.33 -10.25
C ILE A 467 -19.59 10.57 -9.42
N GLY A 468 -18.66 9.61 -9.45
CA GLY A 468 -17.38 9.75 -8.78
C GLY A 468 -16.44 10.72 -9.51
N ARG A 469 -16.54 10.77 -10.86
CA ARG A 469 -15.78 11.66 -11.74
C ARG A 469 -16.51 11.80 -13.07
N ALA A 470 -16.42 12.96 -13.69
CA ALA A 470 -16.83 13.20 -15.09
C ALA A 470 -16.08 14.44 -15.59
N GLN A 471 -14.97 14.23 -16.32
CA GLN A 471 -14.06 15.30 -16.70
C GLN A 471 -13.57 15.18 -18.14
N PHE A 472 -13.21 16.32 -18.70
CA PHE A 472 -12.47 16.43 -19.95
C PHE A 472 -11.02 16.76 -19.64
N ASP A 473 -10.10 16.04 -20.26
CA ASP A 473 -8.66 16.25 -20.18
C ASP A 473 -8.12 16.53 -21.57
N TYR A 474 -7.41 17.66 -21.73
CA TYR A 474 -6.73 18.05 -22.94
C TYR A 474 -5.22 18.05 -22.71
N HIS A 475 -4.51 17.17 -23.41
CA HIS A 475 -3.08 16.97 -23.26
C HIS A 475 -2.28 17.57 -24.40
N ILE A 476 -1.15 18.20 -24.12
CA ILE A 476 -0.21 18.64 -25.15
C ILE A 476 1.24 18.47 -24.69
N THR A 477 2.12 18.17 -25.64
CA THR A 477 3.58 18.15 -25.46
C THR A 477 4.22 19.06 -26.51
N PRO A 478 4.21 20.39 -26.29
CA PRO A 478 4.71 21.34 -27.31
C PRO A 478 6.22 21.27 -27.50
N LYS A 479 6.94 20.75 -26.53
CA LYS A 479 8.38 20.53 -26.56
C LYS A 479 8.72 19.25 -25.82
N LYS A 480 9.71 18.50 -26.31
CA LYS A 480 10.21 17.28 -25.69
C LYS A 480 10.36 17.45 -24.16
N ASN A 481 9.86 16.48 -23.40
CA ASN A 481 9.87 16.41 -21.94
C ASN A 481 9.00 17.45 -21.21
N ASN A 482 8.24 18.28 -21.91
CA ASN A 482 7.37 19.31 -21.32
C ASN A 482 5.91 18.99 -21.64
N HIS A 483 5.19 18.52 -20.65
CA HIS A 483 3.82 18.05 -20.80
C HIS A 483 2.87 18.99 -20.07
N PHE A 484 1.74 19.26 -20.71
CA PHE A 484 0.69 20.14 -20.19
C PHE A 484 -0.64 19.42 -20.25
N MET A 485 -1.50 19.68 -19.28
CA MET A 485 -2.86 19.18 -19.24
C MET A 485 -3.82 20.27 -18.75
N PHE A 486 -4.94 20.42 -19.44
CA PHE A 486 -6.08 21.24 -19.01
C PHE A 486 -7.22 20.29 -18.67
N THR A 487 -7.79 20.45 -17.49
CA THR A 487 -8.88 19.60 -17.01
C THR A 487 -10.08 20.42 -16.62
N ALA A 488 -11.29 19.98 -16.97
CA ALA A 488 -12.54 20.61 -16.57
C ALA A 488 -13.64 19.58 -16.32
N GLY A 489 -14.41 19.76 -15.25
CA GLY A 489 -15.57 18.91 -14.95
C GLY A 489 -15.68 18.51 -13.47
N ILE A 490 -16.27 17.34 -13.25
CA ILE A 490 -16.33 16.70 -11.93
C ILE A 490 -15.01 15.94 -11.73
N LEU A 491 -14.15 16.47 -10.87
CA LEU A 491 -12.78 15.99 -10.68
C LEU A 491 -12.72 14.79 -9.74
N GLU A 492 -13.57 14.82 -8.71
CA GLU A 492 -13.70 13.78 -7.68
C GLU A 492 -15.08 13.78 -7.01
N GLU A 493 -15.29 12.93 -6.02
CA GLU A 493 -16.57 12.82 -5.33
C GLU A 493 -17.03 14.12 -4.68
N MET A 494 -16.11 14.89 -4.11
CA MET A 494 -16.40 16.10 -3.33
C MET A 494 -16.18 17.42 -4.08
N PHE A 495 -15.45 17.41 -5.19
CA PHE A 495 -15.11 18.64 -5.90
C PHE A 495 -15.26 18.53 -7.42
N SER A 496 -15.79 19.60 -8.00
CA SER A 496 -15.78 19.91 -9.42
C SER A 496 -14.94 21.17 -9.68
N GLY A 497 -14.44 21.35 -10.88
CA GLY A 497 -13.63 22.55 -11.18
C GLY A 497 -12.96 22.51 -12.53
N ILE A 498 -12.07 23.47 -12.70
CA ILE A 498 -11.21 23.61 -13.88
C ILE A 498 -9.77 23.82 -13.40
N GLY A 499 -8.82 23.32 -14.16
CA GLY A 499 -7.42 23.51 -13.79
C GLY A 499 -6.45 23.16 -14.88
N PHE A 500 -5.22 23.32 -14.49
CA PHE A 500 -4.06 23.22 -15.35
C PHE A 500 -2.97 22.47 -14.61
N GLU A 501 -2.26 21.61 -15.34
CA GLU A 501 -1.12 20.83 -14.85
C GLU A 501 0.03 20.91 -15.84
N TYR A 502 1.24 21.02 -15.32
CA TYR A 502 2.49 20.94 -16.07
C TYR A 502 3.38 19.88 -15.45
N LEU A 503 4.07 19.11 -16.28
CA LEU A 503 5.06 18.15 -15.85
C LEU A 503 6.29 18.17 -16.77
N PHE A 504 7.45 18.38 -16.18
CA PHE A 504 8.73 18.09 -16.80
C PHE A 504 9.12 16.67 -16.47
N PHE A 505 9.23 15.83 -17.49
CA PHE A 505 9.47 14.39 -17.35
C PHE A 505 10.44 13.90 -18.41
N LYS A 506 11.54 13.29 -17.98
CA LYS A 506 12.48 12.55 -18.82
C LYS A 506 12.40 11.07 -18.50
N PRO A 507 12.07 10.19 -19.45
CA PRO A 507 11.85 8.77 -19.19
C PRO A 507 13.03 8.02 -18.58
N LYS A 508 14.27 8.43 -18.89
CA LYS A 508 15.50 7.78 -18.38
C LYS A 508 16.05 8.42 -17.11
N GLU A 509 15.41 9.47 -16.59
CA GLU A 509 15.80 10.14 -15.35
C GLU A 509 14.96 9.66 -14.16
N ASN A 510 15.55 9.70 -12.98
CA ASN A 510 14.89 9.26 -11.76
C ASN A 510 14.00 10.33 -11.14
N TYR A 511 13.94 11.54 -11.69
CA TYR A 511 13.20 12.67 -11.16
C TYR A 511 12.26 13.28 -12.19
N ALA A 512 11.24 13.95 -11.68
CA ALA A 512 10.35 14.81 -12.45
C ALA A 512 9.95 16.02 -11.60
N PHE A 513 9.52 17.11 -12.26
CA PHE A 513 8.99 18.29 -11.61
C PHE A 513 7.61 18.61 -12.16
N GLY A 514 6.68 18.89 -11.26
CA GLY A 514 5.31 19.22 -11.63
C GLY A 514 4.85 20.53 -11.02
N PHE A 515 3.82 21.08 -11.61
CA PHE A 515 3.09 22.23 -11.09
C PHE A 515 1.62 22.07 -11.47
N GLU A 516 0.72 22.32 -10.54
CA GLU A 516 -0.72 22.27 -10.78
C GLU A 516 -1.45 23.42 -10.11
N VAL A 517 -2.55 23.86 -10.71
CA VAL A 517 -3.48 24.82 -10.13
C VAL A 517 -4.90 24.52 -10.59
N PHE A 518 -5.83 24.53 -9.65
CA PHE A 518 -7.24 24.23 -9.86
C PHE A 518 -8.13 25.22 -9.12
N ASP A 519 -9.11 25.76 -9.82
CA ASP A 519 -10.24 26.47 -9.22
C ASP A 519 -11.37 25.47 -9.01
N VAL A 520 -11.70 25.18 -7.76
CA VAL A 520 -12.60 24.10 -7.38
C VAL A 520 -13.81 24.59 -6.62
N LYS A 521 -14.95 23.95 -6.85
CA LYS A 521 -16.19 24.13 -6.12
C LYS A 521 -16.64 22.84 -5.48
N LYS A 522 -17.06 22.91 -4.22
CA LYS A 522 -17.54 21.74 -3.49
C LYS A 522 -18.86 21.26 -4.07
N ARG A 523 -19.00 19.95 -4.23
CA ARG A 523 -20.20 19.29 -4.74
C ARG A 523 -21.19 19.01 -3.62
N ASP A 524 -22.46 18.90 -4.01
CA ASP A 524 -23.53 18.47 -3.10
C ASP A 524 -23.28 17.02 -2.63
N TYR A 525 -23.80 16.70 -1.46
CA TYR A 525 -23.69 15.40 -0.81
C TYR A 525 -24.35 14.26 -1.58
N ASP A 526 -25.25 14.56 -2.51
CA ASP A 526 -25.89 13.57 -3.39
C ASP A 526 -24.93 12.98 -4.46
N MET A 527 -23.74 13.57 -4.61
CA MET A 527 -22.72 13.19 -5.62
C MET A 527 -23.25 13.16 -7.05
N ARG A 528 -24.20 14.00 -7.41
CA ARG A 528 -24.74 14.19 -8.77
C ARG A 528 -24.17 15.49 -9.38
N PHE A 529 -24.99 16.37 -9.93
CA PHE A 529 -24.54 17.61 -10.56
C PHE A 529 -24.62 18.85 -9.66
N GLY A 530 -25.20 18.70 -8.45
CA GLY A 530 -25.33 19.78 -7.49
C GLY A 530 -24.00 20.24 -6.90
N SER A 531 -23.96 21.47 -6.37
CA SER A 531 -22.80 22.05 -5.71
C SER A 531 -23.20 22.89 -4.51
N LEU A 532 -22.33 22.87 -3.47
CA LEU A 532 -22.38 23.72 -2.30
C LEU A 532 -21.68 25.06 -2.56
N ASP A 533 -21.77 26.01 -1.62
CA ASP A 533 -21.23 27.36 -1.81
C ASP A 533 -19.70 27.47 -1.69
N TYR A 534 -19.03 26.46 -1.10
CA TYR A 534 -17.59 26.52 -0.91
C TYR A 534 -16.81 26.43 -2.23
N ARG A 535 -15.91 27.40 -2.42
CA ARG A 535 -15.02 27.50 -3.59
C ARG A 535 -13.63 27.91 -3.13
N ASN A 536 -12.60 27.32 -3.72
CA ASN A 536 -11.21 27.67 -3.45
C ASN A 536 -10.34 27.45 -4.70
N THR A 537 -9.20 28.16 -4.75
CA THR A 537 -8.13 27.88 -5.71
C THR A 537 -7.03 27.13 -4.99
N THR A 538 -6.79 25.89 -5.38
CA THR A 538 -5.75 25.02 -4.80
C THR A 538 -4.68 24.73 -5.83
N GLY A 539 -3.45 24.50 -5.41
CA GLY A 539 -2.36 24.16 -6.32
C GLY A 539 -1.06 23.89 -5.61
N SER A 540 -0.15 23.23 -6.29
CA SER A 540 1.14 22.84 -5.72
C SER A 540 2.25 22.78 -6.76
N VAL A 541 3.47 22.97 -6.28
CA VAL A 541 4.70 22.60 -6.97
C VAL A 541 5.15 21.27 -6.42
N ASN A 542 5.45 20.33 -7.30
CA ASN A 542 5.72 18.95 -6.96
C ASN A 542 7.09 18.51 -7.47
N PHE A 543 7.84 17.83 -6.62
CA PHE A 543 9.06 17.13 -6.97
C PHE A 543 8.84 15.64 -6.79
N TYR A 544 9.13 14.87 -7.83
CA TYR A 544 9.00 13.41 -7.84
C TYR A 544 10.36 12.77 -8.01
N TYR A 545 10.63 11.75 -7.21
CA TYR A 545 11.85 10.97 -7.30
C TYR A 545 11.55 9.49 -7.15
N ARG A 546 12.13 8.65 -8.01
CA ARG A 546 12.04 7.20 -7.92
C ARG A 546 13.43 6.59 -7.80
N ASN A 547 13.66 5.82 -6.76
CA ASN A 547 14.85 5.00 -6.62
C ASN A 547 14.60 3.61 -7.21
N TYR A 548 15.52 3.14 -8.05
CA TYR A 548 15.45 1.82 -8.68
C TYR A 548 16.45 0.81 -8.09
N ASN A 549 17.37 1.27 -7.24
CA ASN A 549 18.48 0.49 -6.71
C ASN A 549 18.05 -0.38 -5.52
N LEU A 550 18.99 -0.72 -4.64
CA LEU A 550 18.87 -1.63 -3.50
C LEU A 550 17.59 -1.47 -2.67
N ILE A 551 17.05 -0.27 -2.54
CA ILE A 551 15.81 0.02 -1.82
C ILE A 551 14.90 0.80 -2.77
N PRO A 552 14.14 0.12 -3.65
CA PRO A 552 13.23 0.80 -4.57
C PRO A 552 12.09 1.49 -3.82
N PHE A 553 11.92 2.79 -4.07
CA PHE A 553 10.82 3.60 -3.53
C PHE A 553 10.49 4.76 -4.46
N ASP A 554 9.26 5.24 -4.33
CA ASP A 554 8.78 6.48 -4.91
C ASP A 554 8.69 7.55 -3.82
N MET A 555 9.11 8.77 -4.13
CA MET A 555 9.00 9.94 -3.25
C MET A 555 8.32 11.08 -4.00
N GLU A 556 7.36 11.69 -3.35
CA GLU A 556 6.74 12.95 -3.78
C GLU A 556 6.89 13.99 -2.67
N ILE A 557 7.41 15.15 -3.01
CA ILE A 557 7.41 16.33 -2.15
C ILE A 557 6.58 17.40 -2.84
N SER A 558 5.59 17.93 -2.14
CA SER A 558 4.71 18.96 -2.64
C SER A 558 4.71 20.16 -1.69
N TYR A 559 4.66 21.35 -2.27
CA TYR A 559 4.42 22.59 -1.52
C TYR A 559 3.32 23.39 -2.23
N GLY A 560 2.34 23.87 -1.48
CA GLY A 560 1.27 24.64 -2.09
C GLY A 560 0.13 25.01 -1.17
N GLU A 561 -0.97 25.41 -1.78
CA GLU A 561 -2.23 25.73 -1.12
C GLU A 561 -3.19 24.54 -1.24
N TYR A 562 -3.68 24.08 -0.09
CA TYR A 562 -4.57 22.94 0.01
C TYR A 562 -6.04 23.34 -0.15
N LEU A 563 -6.92 22.33 -0.17
CA LEU A 563 -8.37 22.53 -0.40
C LEU A 563 -9.05 23.43 0.64
N ALA A 564 -8.58 23.42 1.89
CA ALA A 564 -9.11 24.27 2.95
C ALA A 564 -8.54 25.70 2.97
N GLY A 565 -7.64 26.02 2.03
CA GLY A 565 -6.99 27.33 1.93
C GLY A 565 -5.70 27.45 2.74
N ASP A 566 -5.33 26.42 3.47
CA ASP A 566 -4.08 26.32 4.22
C ASP A 566 -2.89 26.06 3.30
N LYS A 567 -1.66 26.44 3.72
CA LYS A 567 -0.43 26.31 2.93
C LYS A 567 0.61 25.48 3.66
N GLY A 568 1.33 24.64 2.91
CA GLY A 568 2.35 23.82 3.55
C GLY A 568 2.99 22.79 2.64
N PHE A 569 3.65 21.82 3.27
CA PHE A 569 4.37 20.72 2.61
C PHE A 569 3.68 19.40 2.84
N THR A 570 3.71 18.55 1.82
CA THR A 570 3.43 17.12 1.94
C THR A 570 4.63 16.31 1.45
N LEU A 571 5.05 15.34 2.25
CA LEU A 571 5.97 14.29 1.84
C LEU A 571 5.18 12.98 1.72
N GLN A 572 5.32 12.29 0.59
CA GLN A 572 4.83 10.93 0.39
C GLN A 572 6.01 10.02 0.06
N LEU A 573 6.02 8.83 0.65
CA LEU A 573 6.94 7.75 0.32
C LEU A 573 6.12 6.52 0.03
N SER A 574 6.32 5.89 -1.13
CA SER A 574 5.57 4.70 -1.51
C SER A 574 6.45 3.63 -2.14
N ARG A 575 5.90 2.45 -2.17
CA ARG A 575 6.38 1.31 -2.92
C ARG A 575 5.29 0.85 -3.86
N SER A 576 5.57 0.90 -5.15
CA SER A 576 4.67 0.42 -6.20
C SER A 576 5.22 -0.86 -6.82
N PHE A 577 4.31 -1.77 -7.21
CA PHE A 577 4.63 -3.03 -7.87
C PHE A 577 3.95 -3.10 -9.23
N ILE A 578 4.55 -3.84 -10.16
CA ILE A 578 4.09 -3.94 -11.56
C ILE A 578 2.61 -4.38 -11.68
N ASN A 579 2.12 -5.18 -10.75
CA ASN A 579 0.73 -5.64 -10.74
C ASN A 579 -0.29 -4.62 -10.21
N GLY A 580 0.13 -3.39 -9.95
CA GLY A 580 -0.73 -2.31 -9.46
C GLY A 580 -0.90 -2.26 -7.95
N VAL A 581 -0.21 -3.13 -7.20
CA VAL A 581 -0.14 -2.98 -5.73
C VAL A 581 0.74 -1.78 -5.40
N GLU A 582 0.23 -0.92 -4.54
CA GLU A 582 0.96 0.22 -4.00
C GLU A 582 0.66 0.35 -2.51
N TYR A 583 1.65 0.69 -1.71
CA TYR A 583 1.48 1.16 -0.34
C TYR A 583 2.48 2.26 -0.03
N GLY A 584 2.01 3.22 0.72
CA GLY A 584 2.80 4.38 1.07
C GLY A 584 2.41 5.00 2.40
N ILE A 585 3.26 5.88 2.83
CA ILE A 585 3.07 6.75 3.98
C ILE A 585 3.08 8.20 3.52
N PHE A 586 2.38 9.05 4.21
CA PHE A 586 2.43 10.49 3.96
C PHE A 586 2.44 11.29 5.25
N ALA A 587 2.96 12.49 5.17
CA ALA A 587 2.93 13.50 6.22
C ALA A 587 2.74 14.87 5.59
N SER A 588 1.77 15.63 6.09
CA SER A 588 1.45 17.01 5.63
C SER A 588 1.52 17.96 6.81
N LYS A 589 2.38 18.98 6.70
CA LYS A 589 2.50 20.06 7.69
C LYS A 589 2.13 21.37 7.02
N THR A 590 1.12 22.02 7.57
CA THR A 590 0.61 23.31 7.06
C THR A 590 0.81 24.43 8.07
N ASP A 591 0.40 25.64 7.71
CA ASP A 591 0.41 26.84 8.54
C ASP A 591 -0.70 26.86 9.62
N VAL A 592 -1.57 25.83 9.64
CA VAL A 592 -2.57 25.64 10.68
C VAL A 592 -1.90 25.32 12.02
N SER A 593 -2.31 26.02 13.08
CA SER A 593 -1.77 25.79 14.42
C SER A 593 -2.12 24.40 14.95
N SER A 594 -1.33 23.86 15.89
CA SER A 594 -1.62 22.56 16.52
C SER A 594 -2.97 22.55 17.24
N GLU A 595 -3.40 23.67 17.83
CA GLU A 595 -4.69 23.83 18.48
C GLU A 595 -5.86 23.74 17.47
N GLN A 596 -5.70 24.39 16.30
CA GLN A 596 -6.70 24.37 15.22
C GLN A 596 -6.72 23.04 14.49
N PHE A 597 -5.57 22.36 14.38
CA PHE A 597 -5.49 21.02 13.79
C PHE A 597 -6.18 19.98 14.67
N GLY A 598 -6.10 20.16 15.98
CA GLY A 598 -6.59 19.22 16.99
C GLY A 598 -5.60 18.08 17.21
N GLU A 599 -6.09 16.84 17.15
CA GLU A 599 -5.31 15.66 17.45
C GLU A 599 -4.07 15.51 16.55
N GLY A 600 -2.87 15.57 17.15
CA GLY A 600 -1.61 15.17 16.50
C GLY A 600 -0.84 16.23 15.72
N SER A 601 -1.15 17.51 15.81
CA SER A 601 -0.39 18.68 15.28
C SER A 601 -0.12 18.73 13.76
N PHE A 602 -0.22 17.65 12.99
CA PHE A 602 -0.10 17.60 11.54
C PHE A 602 -0.71 16.33 10.96
N ASP A 603 -1.15 16.36 9.69
CA ASP A 603 -1.75 15.21 9.03
C ASP A 603 -0.70 14.17 8.64
N LYS A 604 -0.99 12.91 8.93
CA LYS A 604 -0.11 11.79 8.62
C LYS A 604 -0.92 10.50 8.49
N GLY A 605 -0.43 9.60 7.68
CA GLY A 605 -1.13 8.33 7.51
C GLY A 605 -0.43 7.39 6.57
N ILE A 606 -1.08 6.26 6.38
CA ILE A 606 -0.75 5.31 5.33
C ILE A 606 -1.81 5.38 4.24
N TYR A 607 -1.45 4.91 3.07
CA TYR A 607 -2.39 4.60 2.00
C TYR A 607 -1.96 3.34 1.26
N PHE A 608 -2.90 2.68 0.63
CA PHE A 608 -2.61 1.52 -0.18
C PHE A 608 -3.63 1.36 -1.31
N ASN A 609 -3.20 0.65 -2.35
CA ASN A 609 -4.04 0.13 -3.43
C ASN A 609 -3.66 -1.32 -3.70
N ILE A 610 -4.59 -2.25 -3.53
CA ILE A 610 -4.37 -3.68 -3.68
C ILE A 610 -5.42 -4.26 -4.63
N PRO A 611 -5.09 -4.50 -5.91
CA PRO A 611 -5.96 -5.21 -6.83
C PRO A 611 -6.04 -6.70 -6.44
N ILE A 612 -7.26 -7.21 -6.34
CA ILE A 612 -7.56 -8.61 -5.99
C ILE A 612 -8.28 -9.27 -7.18
N PHE A 613 -8.08 -10.56 -7.37
CA PHE A 613 -8.67 -11.33 -8.46
C PHE A 613 -8.45 -10.71 -9.86
N GLY A 614 -7.21 -10.33 -10.15
CA GLY A 614 -6.85 -9.77 -11.45
C GLY A 614 -7.43 -8.38 -11.72
N SER A 615 -7.59 -7.56 -10.68
CA SER A 615 -8.20 -6.24 -10.70
C SER A 615 -9.74 -6.22 -10.77
N LEU A 616 -10.40 -7.34 -10.62
CA LEU A 616 -11.88 -7.38 -10.51
C LEU A 616 -12.37 -6.66 -9.26
N VAL A 617 -11.62 -6.78 -8.16
CA VAL A 617 -11.87 -6.08 -6.89
C VAL A 617 -10.63 -5.26 -6.53
N ASN A 618 -10.79 -3.96 -6.36
CA ASN A 618 -9.75 -3.09 -5.81
C ASN A 618 -10.03 -2.81 -4.34
N TYR A 619 -9.04 -3.10 -3.51
CA TYR A 619 -9.02 -2.72 -2.12
C TYR A 619 -8.07 -1.54 -1.95
N SER A 620 -8.62 -0.33 -1.99
CA SER A 620 -7.85 0.89 -1.85
C SER A 620 -8.36 1.71 -0.68
N TRP A 621 -7.42 2.29 0.05
CA TRP A 621 -7.72 3.15 1.16
C TRP A 621 -6.72 4.29 1.30
N ARG A 622 -7.25 5.47 1.60
CA ARG A 622 -6.50 6.66 2.01
C ARG A 622 -7.35 7.42 3.03
N PRO A 623 -6.80 7.90 4.14
CA PRO A 623 -7.54 8.74 5.08
C PRO A 623 -8.06 10.01 4.39
N LEU A 624 -9.36 10.32 4.57
CA LEU A 624 -10.03 11.47 3.98
C LEU A 624 -10.83 12.26 5.03
N THR A 625 -10.36 12.28 6.25
CA THR A 625 -11.14 12.80 7.38
C THR A 625 -10.60 14.11 7.96
N LYS A 626 -9.47 14.61 7.46
CA LYS A 626 -8.84 15.86 7.92
C LYS A 626 -8.99 16.94 6.85
N ASP A 627 -9.32 18.16 7.29
CA ASP A 627 -9.44 19.33 6.42
C ASP A 627 -8.08 19.98 6.13
N PRO A 628 -7.22 20.26 7.13
CA PRO A 628 -5.90 20.80 6.88
C PRO A 628 -5.00 19.80 6.14
N GLY A 629 -4.27 20.28 5.14
CA GLY A 629 -3.40 19.43 4.32
C GLY A 629 -4.15 18.58 3.26
N ALA A 630 -5.45 18.78 3.12
CA ALA A 630 -6.27 18.02 2.18
C ALA A 630 -5.96 18.42 0.74
N LYS A 631 -5.50 17.45 -0.05
CA LYS A 631 -5.29 17.60 -1.50
C LYS A 631 -6.51 17.21 -2.31
N LEU A 632 -6.61 17.75 -3.52
CA LEU A 632 -7.53 17.30 -4.54
C LEU A 632 -7.16 15.86 -4.97
N ILE A 633 -8.12 14.93 -4.94
CA ILE A 633 -7.90 13.52 -5.31
C ILE A 633 -8.21 13.35 -6.78
N ARG A 634 -7.20 13.63 -7.60
CA ARG A 634 -7.32 13.51 -9.05
C ARG A 634 -6.89 12.14 -9.53
N ARG A 635 -7.43 11.73 -10.67
CA ARG A 635 -6.96 10.59 -11.46
C ARG A 635 -6.60 11.06 -12.86
N ASN A 636 -5.79 10.27 -13.55
CA ASN A 636 -5.24 10.60 -14.86
C ASN A 636 -4.38 11.88 -14.84
N THR A 637 -3.68 12.16 -13.75
CA THR A 637 -2.71 13.25 -13.71
C THR A 637 -1.59 13.00 -14.71
N LEU A 638 -0.88 14.02 -15.14
CA LEU A 638 0.30 13.85 -16.00
C LEU A 638 1.32 12.92 -15.35
N HIS A 639 1.50 13.03 -14.05
CA HIS A 639 2.37 12.15 -13.28
C HIS A 639 1.90 10.69 -13.36
N ASP A 640 0.61 10.41 -13.11
CA ASP A 640 0.05 9.05 -13.17
C ASP A 640 0.19 8.44 -14.57
N LEU A 641 -0.06 9.23 -15.61
CA LEU A 641 0.04 8.77 -16.99
C LEU A 641 1.47 8.41 -17.37
N LEU A 642 2.44 9.22 -16.97
CA LEU A 642 3.85 9.07 -17.37
C LEU A 642 4.66 8.17 -16.44
N MET A 643 4.29 8.04 -15.16
CA MET A 643 4.97 7.14 -14.22
C MET A 643 4.78 5.66 -14.52
N LYS A 644 3.78 5.29 -15.33
CA LYS A 644 3.59 3.92 -15.85
C LYS A 644 4.78 3.40 -16.66
N PHE A 645 5.67 4.29 -17.11
CA PHE A 645 6.85 3.97 -17.93
C PHE A 645 8.17 4.00 -17.16
N ARG A 646 8.13 4.18 -15.88
CA ARG A 646 9.34 4.00 -15.10
C ARG A 646 9.42 2.54 -14.64
N PRO A 647 10.58 1.89 -14.74
CA PRO A 647 10.71 0.52 -14.26
C PRO A 647 10.27 0.44 -12.79
N ILE A 648 9.45 -0.54 -12.51
CA ILE A 648 9.01 -0.87 -11.15
C ILE A 648 9.72 -2.17 -10.80
N ASN A 649 10.52 -2.16 -9.76
CA ASN A 649 11.27 -3.33 -9.27
C ASN A 649 10.51 -4.08 -8.18
#